data_d3bc2357f8af32e494954a1d0a27baf1
#
_entry.id   d3bc2357f8af32e494954a1d0a27baf1
#
_cell.length_a   1.000
_cell.length_b   1.000
_cell.length_c   1.000
_cell.angle_alpha   90.00
_cell.angle_beta   90.00
_cell.angle_gamma   90.00
#
_symmetry.space_group_name_H-M   'P 1'
#
loop_
_entity.id
_entity.type
_entity.pdbx_description
1 polymer ?
#
loop_
_entity_poly.entity_id
_entity_poly.type
_entity_poly.pdbx_seq_one_letter_code
_entity_poly.pdbx_strand_id
1 'polypeptide(L)'
;MRNSFMKVFIVLALSILQTTVCYADTFKGKVVNAETGEVIVGARVESEITPQPGWSIQSTTETDSTGCFYLNGSMEGRIMFKFSMIGYKNLRKVDYSYGREVKDTTDLGIIKLQPTALMLQEVKVTAKMPRITMVGDTIVFNPEAFKLKEGARLAELIKKLPGVENRDGKLYWNDKPIRLMMNGRDVFGGSQIISELPAEVASKLKLYDRKSELARHTGNDDGEEDHVLDIQVKPGFLDKWYGEAEAQYQTDKRYMFSIRASRLSDHDPQMIYGQANNTNRYIDRTMGQSMDRYIDGDGKSQYGSYNYQHNWKTEGAGSYSDNSFNISANLGHSDGWSTSTQSTETFFPGKERTFSVADNYRYAHKLTPQLQTKLFAYTDSVNSINVDVKAAYEKGHSISEDQGASYGYDPEKFEYHTIGAAFAAKPGDALYDRLITRNRYYHTSDSQTRSLNMDYSWEHFFGKKGSFTLQGYTKISGSDEATHNNRSLEYLRDNRNETLWQYYERNNHGLSTQLGAELEYWLSSKVYLDLSDNVTYSRTRAIRDIYTDHSEENVVGGMPTTPDLANTMGNLMHQWTNSFSLKSTIKPVKALMIMPKFNWNVYREKAVYHYGQLDTTAVRTSYTYEPSLFLKWKMSRVRNMDFSFAYHTTVPDLVSTLAYRNTINPLSISVGNPFLGKSHSHTTKYSYHRMWLRKQIVLGLTVSYTKEINPIATLYRYNSATGIYESKPMNVKGGDSWKFGVNYDQGIGAYFRLMNKLSVQASQSYGFLTLVDNNDPNTVPALNHQKTVGIDEDFDLSYETNTLQLSLYDRLQWNRYRYDDASYNMHPLYNRLGVTAMLKLEPFQVVAEVADHFRSDYATSEMNGHKIISSLSVDYSFCKNKCRLSLYIDDIFNKDIYYDSEYTAFQRYESAENYIHHYANLTFTYRFDAKADKKKRR
;
A
#
# COMPACT_ATOMS: atom_id res chain seq x y z
N MET A 1 -10.60 7.48 35.22
CA MET A 1 -10.95 7.28 33.78
C MET A 1 -11.00 5.83 33.31
N ARG A 2 -10.25 4.90 33.93
CA ARG A 2 -10.19 3.47 33.48
C ARG A 2 -11.49 2.68 33.67
N ASN A 3 -12.33 3.00 34.65
CA ASN A 3 -13.59 2.27 34.90
C ASN A 3 -14.84 2.82 34.17
N SER A 4 -14.77 4.04 33.63
CA SER A 4 -15.90 4.63 32.90
C SER A 4 -15.91 4.22 31.42
N PHE A 5 -14.72 4.02 30.80
CA PHE A 5 -14.60 3.56 29.42
C PHE A 5 -15.08 2.11 29.23
N MET A 6 -14.78 1.23 30.21
CA MET A 6 -15.22 -0.17 30.17
C MET A 6 -16.74 -0.32 30.32
N LYS A 7 -17.40 0.57 31.09
CA LYS A 7 -18.86 0.59 31.23
C LYS A 7 -19.56 1.10 29.97
N VAL A 8 -19.01 2.09 29.28
CA VAL A 8 -19.54 2.58 28.00
C VAL A 8 -19.36 1.52 26.89
N PHE A 9 -18.25 0.79 26.91
CA PHE A 9 -18.00 -0.29 25.96
C PHE A 9 -18.95 -1.49 26.14
N ILE A 10 -19.26 -1.84 27.38
CA ILE A 10 -20.22 -2.91 27.69
C ILE A 10 -21.66 -2.50 27.34
N VAL A 11 -22.03 -1.25 27.54
CA VAL A 11 -23.36 -0.73 27.17
C VAL A 11 -23.48 -0.62 25.64
N LEU A 12 -22.44 -0.20 24.92
CA LEU A 12 -22.41 -0.22 23.45
C LEU A 12 -22.43 -1.64 22.88
N ALA A 13 -21.72 -2.58 23.50
CA ALA A 13 -21.73 -3.99 23.09
C ALA A 13 -23.10 -4.65 23.36
N LEU A 14 -23.77 -4.32 24.44
CA LEU A 14 -25.09 -4.84 24.77
C LEU A 14 -26.23 -4.22 23.93
N SER A 15 -26.11 -2.97 23.50
CA SER A 15 -27.10 -2.34 22.59
C SER A 15 -27.02 -2.85 21.14
N ILE A 16 -25.88 -3.47 20.75
CA ILE A 16 -25.70 -4.08 19.42
C ILE A 16 -26.24 -5.52 19.37
N LEU A 17 -26.51 -6.15 20.52
CA LEU A 17 -27.01 -7.53 20.62
C LEU A 17 -28.50 -7.71 20.34
N GLN A 18 -29.26 -6.65 20.07
CA GLN A 18 -30.62 -6.80 19.56
C GLN A 18 -30.65 -7.01 18.05
N THR A 19 -30.14 -8.16 17.60
CA THR A 19 -30.25 -8.57 16.20
C THR A 19 -31.52 -9.37 15.99
N THR A 20 -32.47 -8.79 15.32
CA THR A 20 -33.51 -9.55 14.62
C THR A 20 -32.85 -10.43 13.57
N VAL A 21 -33.02 -11.73 13.74
CA VAL A 21 -32.64 -12.73 12.74
C VAL A 21 -33.54 -12.50 11.53
N CYS A 22 -33.01 -12.02 10.41
CA CYS A 22 -33.74 -11.89 9.15
C CYS A 22 -33.58 -13.21 8.37
N TYR A 23 -34.68 -13.93 8.17
CA TYR A 23 -34.74 -15.06 7.24
C TYR A 23 -35.06 -14.56 5.84
N ALA A 24 -34.47 -15.18 4.81
CA ALA A 24 -34.68 -14.82 3.40
C ALA A 24 -35.44 -15.95 2.69
N ASP A 25 -36.55 -15.62 2.03
CA ASP A 25 -37.28 -16.53 1.15
C ASP A 25 -36.60 -16.55 -0.23
N THR A 26 -36.49 -17.72 -0.85
CA THR A 26 -36.02 -17.83 -2.24
C THR A 26 -37.21 -18.13 -3.14
N PHE A 27 -37.38 -17.37 -4.22
CA PHE A 27 -38.38 -17.60 -5.26
C PHE A 27 -37.73 -18.20 -6.49
N LYS A 28 -38.30 -19.25 -7.06
CA LYS A 28 -37.85 -19.86 -8.32
C LYS A 28 -39.00 -20.00 -9.31
N GLY A 29 -38.69 -20.13 -10.59
CA GLY A 29 -39.67 -20.38 -11.62
C GLY A 29 -39.00 -20.54 -12.97
N LYS A 30 -39.81 -20.84 -14.01
CA LYS A 30 -39.31 -21.04 -15.36
C LYS A 30 -40.09 -20.15 -16.32
N VAL A 31 -39.38 -19.42 -17.18
CA VAL A 31 -40.00 -18.51 -18.17
C VAL A 31 -39.99 -19.16 -19.54
N VAL A 32 -41.17 -19.20 -20.20
CA VAL A 32 -41.36 -19.78 -21.53
C VAL A 32 -42.16 -18.87 -22.45
N ASN A 33 -42.02 -19.05 -23.74
CA ASN A 33 -42.85 -18.42 -24.74
C ASN A 33 -44.27 -19.00 -24.67
N ALA A 34 -45.25 -18.11 -24.59
CA ALA A 34 -46.68 -18.51 -24.43
C ALA A 34 -47.23 -19.28 -25.64
N GLU A 35 -46.67 -19.12 -26.85
CA GLU A 35 -47.14 -19.72 -28.12
C GLU A 35 -46.37 -21.01 -28.45
N THR A 36 -45.04 -20.98 -28.31
CA THR A 36 -44.21 -22.13 -28.72
C THR A 36 -43.85 -23.10 -27.57
N GLY A 37 -43.98 -22.62 -26.32
CA GLY A 37 -43.56 -23.38 -25.13
C GLY A 37 -42.04 -23.43 -24.93
N GLU A 38 -41.23 -22.85 -25.84
CA GLU A 38 -39.77 -22.82 -25.73
C GLU A 38 -39.31 -21.96 -24.55
N VAL A 39 -38.20 -22.33 -23.95
CA VAL A 39 -37.60 -21.58 -22.83
C VAL A 39 -37.07 -20.24 -23.29
N ILE A 40 -37.26 -19.20 -22.47
CA ILE A 40 -36.73 -17.86 -22.73
C ILE A 40 -35.49 -17.66 -21.85
N VAL A 41 -34.34 -17.64 -22.48
CA VAL A 41 -33.03 -17.42 -21.82
C VAL A 41 -32.76 -15.92 -21.74
N GLY A 42 -32.24 -15.44 -20.60
CA GLY A 42 -31.92 -14.02 -20.39
C GLY A 42 -33.16 -13.13 -20.19
N ALA A 43 -34.33 -13.70 -19.88
CA ALA A 43 -35.48 -12.91 -19.48
C ALA A 43 -35.21 -12.27 -18.11
N ARG A 44 -35.41 -10.97 -18.02
CA ARG A 44 -35.21 -10.21 -16.80
C ARG A 44 -36.41 -10.37 -15.87
N VAL A 45 -36.12 -10.75 -14.63
CA VAL A 45 -37.10 -10.92 -13.54
C VAL A 45 -36.78 -9.90 -12.46
N GLU A 46 -37.66 -8.94 -12.28
CA GLU A 46 -37.60 -7.91 -11.23
C GLU A 46 -38.65 -8.22 -10.16
N SER A 47 -38.25 -8.15 -8.89
CA SER A 47 -39.23 -8.20 -7.77
C SER A 47 -39.21 -6.90 -7.00
N GLU A 48 -40.38 -6.47 -6.57
CA GLU A 48 -40.58 -5.33 -5.69
C GLU A 48 -41.39 -5.78 -4.48
N ILE A 49 -40.78 -5.73 -3.29
CA ILE A 49 -41.45 -6.03 -2.01
C ILE A 49 -41.80 -4.73 -1.36
N THR A 50 -43.06 -4.59 -0.94
CA THR A 50 -43.57 -3.41 -0.22
C THR A 50 -44.02 -3.82 1.18
N PRO A 51 -43.11 -3.77 2.17
CA PRO A 51 -43.46 -4.14 3.56
C PRO A 51 -44.36 -3.11 4.24
N GLN A 52 -44.25 -1.85 3.87
CA GLN A 52 -45.05 -0.75 4.39
C GLN A 52 -45.33 0.30 3.30
N PRO A 53 -46.44 1.07 3.35
CA PRO A 53 -46.71 2.13 2.40
C PRO A 53 -45.56 3.16 2.32
N GLY A 54 -45.03 3.38 1.11
CA GLY A 54 -43.95 4.31 0.86
C GLY A 54 -42.54 3.70 0.95
N TRP A 55 -42.38 2.40 1.25
CA TRP A 55 -41.08 1.71 1.29
C TRP A 55 -41.13 0.42 0.46
N SER A 56 -40.27 0.30 -0.54
CA SER A 56 -40.15 -0.91 -1.36
C SER A 56 -38.69 -1.36 -1.54
N ILE A 57 -38.47 -2.68 -1.63
CA ILE A 57 -37.19 -3.31 -1.89
C ILE A 57 -37.27 -3.98 -3.26
N GLN A 58 -36.27 -3.72 -4.13
CA GLN A 58 -36.23 -4.30 -5.47
C GLN A 58 -35.05 -5.26 -5.56
N SER A 59 -35.30 -6.42 -6.20
CA SER A 59 -34.26 -7.39 -6.58
C SER A 59 -34.44 -7.78 -8.03
N THR A 60 -33.35 -8.13 -8.72
CA THR A 60 -33.36 -8.48 -10.14
C THR A 60 -32.53 -9.71 -10.39
N THR A 61 -33.01 -10.60 -11.26
CA THR A 61 -32.27 -11.76 -11.80
C THR A 61 -32.60 -11.94 -13.29
N GLU A 62 -31.89 -12.83 -13.95
CA GLU A 62 -32.19 -13.24 -15.35
C GLU A 62 -32.36 -14.76 -15.42
N THR A 63 -33.13 -15.22 -16.39
CA THR A 63 -33.29 -16.67 -16.63
C THR A 63 -32.01 -17.27 -17.21
N ASP A 64 -31.64 -18.45 -16.71
CA ASP A 64 -30.51 -19.25 -17.16
C ASP A 64 -30.75 -19.94 -18.51
N SER A 65 -29.81 -20.80 -18.95
CA SER A 65 -29.90 -21.56 -20.20
C SER A 65 -31.07 -22.52 -20.26
N THR A 66 -31.71 -22.86 -19.13
CA THR A 66 -32.89 -23.73 -19.05
C THR A 66 -34.17 -22.94 -18.90
N GLY A 67 -34.09 -21.57 -18.95
CA GLY A 67 -35.20 -20.64 -18.72
C GLY A 67 -35.60 -20.51 -17.26
N CYS A 68 -34.85 -21.05 -16.32
CA CYS A 68 -35.10 -20.98 -14.91
C CYS A 68 -34.47 -19.73 -14.28
N PHE A 69 -35.11 -19.21 -13.21
CA PHE A 69 -34.58 -18.11 -12.43
C PHE A 69 -34.70 -18.40 -10.93
N TYR A 70 -33.80 -17.78 -10.16
CA TYR A 70 -33.81 -17.80 -8.70
C TYR A 70 -33.67 -16.38 -8.20
N LEU A 71 -34.51 -15.99 -7.23
CA LEU A 71 -34.54 -14.64 -6.69
C LEU A 71 -34.80 -14.69 -5.20
N ASN A 72 -33.99 -14.03 -4.40
CA ASN A 72 -34.10 -14.02 -2.95
C ASN A 72 -34.90 -12.80 -2.48
N GLY A 73 -35.92 -13.05 -1.67
CA GLY A 73 -36.73 -12.04 -0.95
C GLY A 73 -36.39 -12.08 0.53
N SER A 74 -36.19 -10.92 1.16
CA SER A 74 -35.68 -10.84 2.54
C SER A 74 -36.63 -10.27 3.58
N MET A 75 -37.92 -10.04 3.26
CA MET A 75 -38.88 -9.42 4.17
C MET A 75 -40.33 -9.90 3.96
N GLU A 76 -41.11 -9.88 5.02
CA GLU A 76 -42.57 -10.08 4.99
C GLU A 76 -43.26 -8.92 4.27
N GLY A 77 -44.16 -9.24 3.32
CA GLY A 77 -44.92 -8.24 2.59
C GLY A 77 -45.36 -8.68 1.20
N ARG A 78 -46.16 -7.82 0.59
CA ARG A 78 -46.61 -8.03 -0.79
C ARG A 78 -45.44 -7.91 -1.74
N ILE A 79 -45.16 -8.95 -2.54
CA ILE A 79 -44.11 -9.00 -3.54
C ILE A 79 -44.72 -8.97 -4.95
N MET A 80 -44.29 -8.06 -5.78
CA MET A 80 -44.66 -7.97 -7.18
C MET A 80 -43.45 -8.36 -8.05
N PHE A 81 -43.64 -9.40 -8.87
CA PHE A 81 -42.71 -9.82 -9.88
C PHE A 81 -43.04 -9.20 -11.23
N LYS A 82 -42.04 -8.67 -11.90
CA LYS A 82 -42.15 -8.20 -13.28
C LYS A 82 -41.17 -8.97 -14.14
N PHE A 83 -41.72 -9.64 -15.16
CA PHE A 83 -40.99 -10.40 -16.15
C PHE A 83 -40.93 -9.60 -17.44
N SER A 84 -39.72 -9.43 -18.00
CA SER A 84 -39.53 -8.68 -19.23
C SER A 84 -38.48 -9.30 -20.13
N MET A 85 -38.73 -9.29 -21.43
CA MET A 85 -37.82 -9.74 -22.48
C MET A 85 -38.07 -8.96 -23.76
N ILE A 86 -37.00 -8.62 -24.51
CA ILE A 86 -37.14 -7.93 -25.81
C ILE A 86 -37.96 -8.85 -26.76
N GLY A 87 -38.99 -8.28 -27.37
CA GLY A 87 -39.90 -9.03 -28.24
C GLY A 87 -41.07 -9.71 -27.52
N TYR A 88 -41.27 -9.48 -26.24
CA TYR A 88 -42.36 -10.03 -25.46
C TYR A 88 -43.11 -8.93 -24.67
N LYS A 89 -44.37 -9.14 -24.35
CA LYS A 89 -45.17 -8.29 -23.45
C LYS A 89 -44.70 -8.50 -22.00
N ASN A 90 -44.48 -7.42 -21.31
CA ASN A 90 -44.15 -7.47 -19.87
C ASN A 90 -45.31 -8.12 -19.10
N LEU A 91 -44.99 -9.10 -18.25
CA LEU A 91 -45.93 -9.76 -17.35
C LEU A 91 -45.66 -9.34 -15.91
N ARG A 92 -46.70 -9.08 -15.16
CA ARG A 92 -46.64 -8.83 -13.72
C ARG A 92 -47.38 -9.93 -12.98
N LYS A 93 -46.74 -10.48 -11.92
CA LYS A 93 -47.35 -11.46 -11.01
C LYS A 93 -47.16 -10.95 -9.59
N VAL A 94 -48.16 -11.08 -8.77
CA VAL A 94 -48.16 -10.67 -7.36
C VAL A 94 -48.23 -11.91 -6.50
N ASP A 95 -47.41 -11.97 -5.49
CA ASP A 95 -47.37 -12.99 -4.46
C ASP A 95 -47.16 -12.33 -3.10
N TYR A 96 -47.15 -13.12 -2.03
CA TYR A 96 -46.97 -12.63 -0.67
C TYR A 96 -45.88 -13.46 0.04
N SER A 97 -44.86 -12.79 0.59
CA SER A 97 -43.84 -13.41 1.43
C SER A 97 -44.30 -13.37 2.90
N TYR A 98 -44.41 -14.53 3.53
CA TYR A 98 -44.82 -14.68 4.95
C TYR A 98 -43.56 -14.88 5.81
N GLY A 99 -42.78 -13.88 6.09
CA GLY A 99 -41.51 -13.90 6.77
C GLY A 99 -41.35 -14.69 8.09
N ARG A 100 -42.28 -15.57 8.43
CA ARG A 100 -42.32 -16.41 9.65
C ARG A 100 -42.35 -17.91 9.42
N GLU A 101 -42.63 -18.39 8.22
CA GLU A 101 -42.59 -19.81 7.94
C GLU A 101 -41.49 -20.11 6.95
N VAL A 102 -40.49 -20.89 7.39
CA VAL A 102 -39.35 -21.34 6.61
C VAL A 102 -39.86 -22.25 5.48
N LYS A 103 -40.29 -21.67 4.36
CA LYS A 103 -40.20 -22.33 3.06
C LYS A 103 -38.90 -21.88 2.43
N ASP A 104 -37.93 -22.77 2.42
CA ASP A 104 -36.63 -22.52 1.84
C ASP A 104 -36.67 -22.07 0.36
N THR A 105 -37.78 -22.34 -0.35
CA THR A 105 -37.96 -21.96 -1.76
C THR A 105 -39.47 -21.96 -2.14
N THR A 106 -39.99 -20.83 -2.62
CA THR A 106 -41.33 -20.72 -3.23
C THR A 106 -41.22 -20.88 -4.75
N ASP A 107 -41.92 -21.86 -5.32
CA ASP A 107 -41.95 -22.09 -6.76
C ASP A 107 -43.08 -21.29 -7.40
N LEU A 108 -42.77 -20.32 -8.23
CA LEU A 108 -43.74 -19.51 -8.98
C LEU A 108 -44.28 -20.22 -10.23
N GLY A 109 -43.77 -21.45 -10.52
CA GLY A 109 -44.21 -22.26 -11.64
C GLY A 109 -43.73 -21.75 -13.01
N ILE A 110 -44.46 -22.12 -14.05
CA ILE A 110 -44.18 -21.72 -15.41
C ILE A 110 -44.76 -20.35 -15.73
N ILE A 111 -43.93 -19.41 -16.07
CA ILE A 111 -44.28 -18.04 -16.46
C ILE A 111 -44.32 -17.93 -17.97
N LYS A 112 -45.45 -17.66 -18.54
CA LYS A 112 -45.64 -17.60 -20.00
C LYS A 112 -45.62 -16.15 -20.48
N LEU A 113 -44.61 -15.76 -21.29
CA LEU A 113 -44.54 -14.42 -21.91
C LEU A 113 -45.11 -14.47 -23.33
N GLN A 114 -46.01 -13.53 -23.65
CA GLN A 114 -46.58 -13.39 -24.95
C GLN A 114 -45.68 -12.64 -25.90
N PRO A 115 -45.34 -13.16 -27.10
CA PRO A 115 -44.60 -12.41 -28.11
C PRO A 115 -45.35 -11.12 -28.50
N THR A 116 -44.61 -10.06 -28.80
CA THR A 116 -45.19 -8.82 -29.35
C THR A 116 -44.31 -8.29 -30.44
N ALA A 117 -44.89 -7.89 -31.56
CA ALA A 117 -44.16 -7.13 -32.56
C ALA A 117 -43.93 -5.69 -32.08
N LEU A 118 -42.77 -5.38 -31.60
CA LEU A 118 -42.38 -4.04 -31.21
C LEU A 118 -41.88 -3.26 -32.42
N MET A 119 -42.70 -2.31 -32.91
CA MET A 119 -42.15 -1.16 -33.62
C MET A 119 -41.37 -0.34 -32.58
N LEU A 120 -40.05 -0.27 -32.76
CA LEU A 120 -39.19 0.55 -31.93
C LEU A 120 -39.50 2.02 -32.19
N GLN A 121 -40.37 2.65 -31.43
CA GLN A 121 -40.31 4.08 -31.21
C GLN A 121 -39.05 4.37 -30.38
N GLU A 122 -38.25 5.35 -30.84
CA GLU A 122 -37.08 5.82 -30.13
C GLU A 122 -37.48 6.34 -28.75
N VAL A 123 -37.48 5.49 -27.77
CA VAL A 123 -37.68 5.88 -26.36
C VAL A 123 -36.36 6.46 -25.89
N LYS A 124 -36.27 7.79 -25.81
CA LYS A 124 -35.20 8.50 -25.12
C LYS A 124 -35.35 8.20 -23.63
N VAL A 125 -34.80 7.04 -23.21
CA VAL A 125 -34.80 6.65 -21.79
C VAL A 125 -33.78 7.54 -21.08
N THR A 126 -34.25 8.59 -20.44
CA THR A 126 -33.49 9.37 -19.44
C THR A 126 -33.51 8.65 -18.08
N ALA A 127 -33.29 7.36 -18.06
CA ALA A 127 -33.07 6.64 -16.79
C ALA A 127 -31.67 6.97 -16.32
N LYS A 128 -31.56 7.67 -15.18
CA LYS A 128 -30.27 7.86 -14.50
C LYS A 128 -29.74 6.49 -14.11
N MET A 129 -28.68 6.06 -14.74
CA MET A 129 -28.01 4.80 -14.44
C MET A 129 -27.41 4.88 -13.02
N PRO A 130 -27.81 4.00 -12.10
CA PRO A 130 -27.28 4.04 -10.73
C PRO A 130 -25.75 3.78 -10.77
N ARG A 131 -25.01 4.51 -9.95
CA ARG A 131 -23.55 4.32 -9.80
C ARG A 131 -23.21 2.92 -9.31
N ILE A 132 -24.05 2.38 -8.43
CA ILE A 132 -23.85 1.09 -7.75
C ILE A 132 -25.14 0.29 -7.86
N THR A 133 -25.00 -0.95 -8.28
CA THR A 133 -26.06 -1.95 -8.27
C THR A 133 -25.54 -3.22 -7.60
N MET A 134 -26.45 -4.07 -7.15
CA MET A 134 -26.11 -5.38 -6.60
C MET A 134 -26.78 -6.47 -7.46
N VAL A 135 -26.00 -7.41 -7.92
CA VAL A 135 -26.45 -8.56 -8.68
C VAL A 135 -26.00 -9.82 -7.94
N GLY A 136 -26.95 -10.51 -7.29
CA GLY A 136 -26.60 -11.59 -6.36
C GLY A 136 -25.73 -11.07 -5.20
N ASP A 137 -24.53 -11.65 -5.04
CA ASP A 137 -23.53 -11.26 -4.03
C ASP A 137 -22.48 -10.28 -4.57
N THR A 138 -22.62 -9.83 -5.83
CA THR A 138 -21.67 -8.96 -6.52
C THR A 138 -22.14 -7.52 -6.49
N ILE A 139 -21.29 -6.62 -6.03
CA ILE A 139 -21.46 -5.17 -6.17
C ILE A 139 -20.98 -4.79 -7.57
N VAL A 140 -21.84 -4.19 -8.36
CA VAL A 140 -21.54 -3.75 -9.73
C VAL A 140 -21.51 -2.23 -9.78
N PHE A 141 -20.34 -1.68 -10.10
CA PHE A 141 -20.18 -0.27 -10.38
C PHE A 141 -20.31 -0.02 -11.88
N ASN A 142 -21.02 1.05 -12.22
CA ASN A 142 -21.14 1.50 -13.59
C ASN A 142 -20.10 2.61 -13.87
N PRO A 143 -19.06 2.37 -14.70
CA PRO A 143 -18.03 3.36 -15.01
C PRO A 143 -18.57 4.68 -15.56
N GLU A 144 -19.62 4.63 -16.38
CA GLU A 144 -20.20 5.83 -17.04
C GLU A 144 -20.92 6.77 -16.06
N ALA A 145 -21.27 6.26 -14.87
CA ALA A 145 -21.88 7.06 -13.80
C ALA A 145 -20.85 7.88 -13.00
N PHE A 146 -19.55 7.58 -13.16
CA PHE A 146 -18.46 8.33 -12.53
C PHE A 146 -17.93 9.38 -13.51
N LYS A 147 -17.86 10.61 -13.08
CA LYS A 147 -17.37 11.70 -13.93
C LYS A 147 -15.85 11.77 -13.83
N LEU A 148 -15.20 11.58 -14.96
CA LEU A 148 -13.74 11.59 -15.08
C LEU A 148 -13.33 12.65 -16.10
N LYS A 149 -12.10 13.15 -15.94
CA LYS A 149 -11.47 13.97 -16.98
C LYS A 149 -11.28 13.14 -18.25
N GLU A 150 -11.21 13.80 -19.39
CA GLU A 150 -10.91 13.14 -20.65
C GLU A 150 -9.50 12.50 -20.57
N GLY A 151 -9.37 11.26 -21.02
CA GLY A 151 -8.12 10.51 -20.90
C GLY A 151 -7.79 9.99 -19.54
N ALA A 152 -8.74 10.02 -18.60
CA ALA A 152 -8.54 9.44 -17.29
C ALA A 152 -8.14 7.96 -17.36
N ARG A 153 -7.27 7.53 -16.44
CA ARG A 153 -6.84 6.15 -16.31
C ARG A 153 -7.84 5.33 -15.51
N LEU A 154 -7.79 4.02 -15.70
CA LEU A 154 -8.61 3.09 -14.93
C LEU A 154 -8.37 3.22 -13.42
N ALA A 155 -7.13 3.50 -13.00
CA ALA A 155 -6.80 3.79 -11.61
C ALA A 155 -7.56 5.01 -11.05
N GLU A 156 -7.77 6.05 -11.85
CA GLU A 156 -8.55 7.25 -11.45
C GLU A 156 -10.04 6.90 -11.27
N LEU A 157 -10.58 6.02 -12.12
CA LEU A 157 -11.91 5.48 -11.94
C LEU A 157 -12.03 4.67 -10.65
N ILE A 158 -11.08 3.78 -10.41
CA ILE A 158 -11.08 2.89 -9.23
C ILE A 158 -10.99 3.71 -7.93
N LYS A 159 -10.19 4.78 -7.89
CA LYS A 159 -10.13 5.70 -6.74
C LYS A 159 -11.47 6.36 -6.41
N LYS A 160 -12.35 6.52 -7.40
CA LYS A 160 -13.70 7.08 -7.20
C LYS A 160 -14.73 6.04 -6.74
N LEU A 161 -14.39 4.75 -6.67
CA LEU A 161 -15.31 3.71 -6.21
C LEU A 161 -15.53 3.82 -4.70
N PRO A 162 -16.77 3.84 -4.23
CA PRO A 162 -17.07 3.90 -2.81
C PRO A 162 -16.49 2.73 -2.02
N GLY A 163 -15.78 3.03 -0.94
CA GLY A 163 -15.18 2.05 -0.05
C GLY A 163 -13.91 1.38 -0.59
N VAL A 164 -13.43 1.74 -1.78
CA VAL A 164 -12.14 1.30 -2.33
C VAL A 164 -11.07 2.31 -1.95
N GLU A 165 -9.99 1.82 -1.37
CA GLU A 165 -8.84 2.61 -0.94
C GLU A 165 -7.58 2.16 -1.68
N ASN A 166 -6.73 3.12 -2.00
CA ASN A 166 -5.38 2.85 -2.48
C ASN A 166 -4.39 3.24 -1.37
N ARG A 167 -3.68 2.25 -0.81
CA ARG A 167 -2.62 2.44 0.17
C ARG A 167 -1.33 1.92 -0.45
N ASP A 168 -0.40 2.78 -0.71
CA ASP A 168 0.91 2.44 -1.30
C ASP A 168 0.82 1.57 -2.56
N GLY A 169 -0.14 1.89 -3.45
CA GLY A 169 -0.36 1.18 -4.72
C GLY A 169 -1.12 -0.14 -4.61
N LYS A 170 -1.45 -0.57 -3.42
CA LYS A 170 -2.32 -1.71 -3.18
C LYS A 170 -3.75 -1.24 -2.96
N LEU A 171 -4.68 -1.87 -3.65
CA LEU A 171 -6.10 -1.59 -3.46
C LEU A 171 -6.65 -2.39 -2.28
N TYR A 172 -7.46 -1.71 -1.48
CA TYR A 172 -8.15 -2.30 -0.33
C TYR A 172 -9.63 -2.00 -0.42
N TRP A 173 -10.42 -2.92 0.08
CA TRP A 173 -11.84 -2.74 0.33
C TRP A 173 -12.16 -3.25 1.73
N ASN A 174 -12.71 -2.39 2.57
CA ASN A 174 -12.97 -2.73 3.98
C ASN A 174 -11.71 -3.24 4.71
N ASP A 175 -10.58 -2.55 4.56
CA ASP A 175 -9.26 -2.92 5.11
C ASP A 175 -8.66 -4.24 4.60
N LYS A 176 -9.28 -4.89 3.62
CA LYS A 176 -8.79 -6.13 3.02
C LYS A 176 -8.23 -5.88 1.63
N PRO A 177 -7.12 -6.52 1.28
CA PRO A 177 -6.53 -6.33 -0.03
C PRO A 177 -7.48 -6.81 -1.13
N ILE A 178 -7.51 -6.08 -2.25
CA ILE A 178 -8.28 -6.42 -3.44
C ILE A 178 -7.38 -7.16 -4.43
N ARG A 179 -7.82 -8.32 -4.89
CA ARG A 179 -7.27 -9.01 -6.04
C ARG A 179 -7.90 -8.45 -7.32
N LEU A 180 -7.07 -7.99 -8.24
CA LEU A 180 -7.55 -7.46 -9.52
C LEU A 180 -7.74 -8.60 -10.52
N MET A 181 -8.91 -8.61 -11.15
CA MET A 181 -9.21 -9.51 -12.26
C MET A 181 -9.70 -8.73 -13.48
N MET A 182 -9.59 -9.32 -14.65
CA MET A 182 -10.09 -8.79 -15.91
C MET A 182 -10.83 -9.89 -16.66
N ASN A 183 -12.12 -9.66 -16.94
CA ASN A 183 -13.00 -10.68 -17.53
C ASN A 183 -12.96 -12.02 -16.77
N GLY A 184 -12.88 -11.99 -15.44
CA GLY A 184 -12.86 -13.17 -14.58
C GLY A 184 -11.50 -13.88 -14.46
N ARG A 185 -10.41 -13.34 -15.03
CA ARG A 185 -9.05 -13.88 -14.96
C ARG A 185 -8.13 -12.92 -14.23
N ASP A 186 -7.05 -13.42 -13.64
CA ASP A 186 -6.04 -12.57 -13.04
C ASP A 186 -5.46 -11.58 -14.06
N VAL A 187 -5.26 -10.36 -13.58
CA VAL A 187 -4.74 -9.28 -14.42
C VAL A 187 -3.29 -9.57 -14.80
N PHE A 188 -2.99 -9.63 -16.08
CA PHE A 188 -1.61 -9.70 -16.57
C PHE A 188 -0.85 -8.39 -16.27
N GLY A 189 0.45 -8.47 -16.00
CA GLY A 189 1.24 -7.30 -15.63
C GLY A 189 0.93 -6.71 -14.23
N GLY A 190 0.12 -7.40 -13.42
CA GLY A 190 -0.20 -7.00 -12.05
C GLY A 190 -1.03 -5.72 -11.94
N SER A 191 -0.99 -5.05 -10.80
CA SER A 191 -1.73 -3.81 -10.53
C SER A 191 -1.29 -2.62 -11.39
N GLN A 192 -0.15 -2.70 -12.05
CA GLN A 192 0.35 -1.67 -12.95
C GLN A 192 -0.60 -1.39 -14.13
N ILE A 193 -1.28 -2.44 -14.63
CA ILE A 193 -2.15 -2.30 -15.80
C ILE A 193 -3.28 -1.29 -15.59
N ILE A 194 -3.80 -1.15 -14.36
CA ILE A 194 -4.87 -0.18 -14.08
C ILE A 194 -4.44 1.27 -14.29
N SER A 195 -3.15 1.55 -14.16
CA SER A 195 -2.57 2.87 -14.40
C SER A 195 -2.33 3.15 -15.88
N GLU A 196 -2.17 2.09 -16.63
CA GLU A 196 -1.86 2.19 -18.05
C GLU A 196 -3.12 2.20 -18.91
N LEU A 197 -4.16 1.46 -18.47
CA LEU A 197 -5.39 1.37 -19.23
C LEU A 197 -6.25 2.62 -19.09
N PRO A 198 -6.84 3.12 -20.19
CA PRO A 198 -7.84 4.19 -20.12
C PRO A 198 -9.10 3.69 -19.39
N ALA A 199 -9.74 4.56 -18.62
CA ALA A 199 -10.98 4.23 -17.92
C ALA A 199 -12.10 3.75 -18.83
N GLU A 200 -12.07 4.19 -20.08
CA GLU A 200 -13.05 3.84 -21.13
C GLU A 200 -13.08 2.35 -21.48
N VAL A 201 -12.02 1.60 -21.18
CA VAL A 201 -11.93 0.14 -21.39
C VAL A 201 -12.99 -0.60 -20.59
N ALA A 202 -13.31 -0.10 -19.39
CA ALA A 202 -14.23 -0.76 -18.48
C ALA A 202 -15.70 -0.56 -18.94
N SER A 203 -16.43 -1.66 -19.08
CA SER A 203 -17.89 -1.67 -19.24
C SER A 203 -18.60 -1.73 -17.91
N LYS A 204 -18.07 -2.51 -16.97
CA LYS A 204 -18.55 -2.69 -15.59
C LYS A 204 -17.35 -3.02 -14.70
N LEU A 205 -17.45 -2.66 -13.42
CA LEU A 205 -16.54 -3.10 -12.39
C LEU A 205 -17.32 -3.91 -11.37
N LYS A 206 -16.92 -5.17 -11.16
CA LYS A 206 -17.61 -6.08 -10.27
C LYS A 206 -16.74 -6.33 -9.04
N LEU A 207 -17.28 -6.03 -7.87
CA LEU A 207 -16.63 -6.29 -6.59
C LEU A 207 -17.37 -7.42 -5.88
N TYR A 208 -16.67 -8.52 -5.60
CA TYR A 208 -17.24 -9.71 -4.98
C TYR A 208 -16.18 -10.50 -4.20
N ASP A 209 -16.66 -11.36 -3.29
CA ASP A 209 -15.80 -12.30 -2.58
C ASP A 209 -15.68 -13.58 -3.41
N ARG A 210 -14.46 -13.88 -3.89
CA ARG A 210 -14.12 -15.13 -4.55
C ARG A 210 -13.68 -16.14 -3.51
N LYS A 211 -14.31 -17.27 -3.46
CA LYS A 211 -13.89 -18.37 -2.59
C LYS A 211 -12.51 -18.89 -2.98
N SER A 212 -11.78 -19.45 -2.00
CA SER A 212 -10.50 -20.13 -2.22
C SER A 212 -10.61 -21.21 -3.30
N GLU A 213 -9.48 -21.63 -3.87
CA GLU A 213 -9.46 -22.75 -4.81
C GLU A 213 -9.98 -24.04 -4.16
N LEU A 214 -9.56 -24.29 -2.90
CA LEU A 214 -10.05 -25.44 -2.14
C LEU A 214 -11.56 -25.43 -1.96
N ALA A 215 -12.14 -24.28 -1.56
CA ALA A 215 -13.58 -24.13 -1.39
C ALA A 215 -14.35 -24.33 -2.71
N ARG A 216 -13.75 -23.94 -3.83
CA ARG A 216 -14.31 -24.13 -5.17
C ARG A 216 -14.28 -25.61 -5.59
N HIS A 217 -13.19 -26.33 -5.31
CA HIS A 217 -13.05 -27.76 -5.61
C HIS A 217 -13.91 -28.63 -4.70
N THR A 218 -13.93 -28.33 -3.39
CA THR A 218 -14.66 -29.15 -2.41
C THR A 218 -16.15 -28.84 -2.34
N GLY A 219 -16.54 -27.63 -2.76
CA GLY A 219 -17.90 -27.08 -2.57
C GLY A 219 -18.16 -26.61 -1.14
N ASN A 220 -17.21 -26.76 -0.24
CA ASN A 220 -17.29 -26.34 1.16
C ASN A 220 -16.55 -25.02 1.33
N ASP A 221 -17.09 -24.12 2.13
CA ASP A 221 -16.49 -22.81 2.40
C ASP A 221 -15.50 -22.95 3.58
N ASP A 222 -14.21 -22.78 3.34
CA ASP A 222 -13.12 -22.82 4.33
C ASP A 222 -12.99 -21.52 5.14
N GLY A 223 -13.71 -20.46 4.76
CA GLY A 223 -13.65 -19.14 5.37
C GLY A 223 -12.63 -18.22 4.71
N GLU A 224 -11.84 -18.73 3.78
CA GLU A 224 -10.90 -17.93 3.00
C GLU A 224 -11.58 -17.40 1.74
N GLU A 225 -11.43 -16.11 1.53
CA GLU A 225 -12.04 -15.39 0.41
C GLU A 225 -11.09 -14.29 -0.06
N ASP A 226 -10.89 -14.23 -1.37
CA ASP A 226 -10.28 -13.10 -2.02
C ASP A 226 -11.34 -12.03 -2.30
N HIS A 227 -11.10 -10.79 -1.89
CA HIS A 227 -11.89 -9.66 -2.37
C HIS A 227 -11.45 -9.32 -3.79
N VAL A 228 -12.32 -9.58 -4.77
CA VAL A 228 -12.01 -9.42 -6.18
C VAL A 228 -12.67 -8.18 -6.74
N LEU A 229 -11.88 -7.33 -7.41
CA LEU A 229 -12.38 -6.30 -8.32
C LEU A 229 -12.14 -6.77 -9.75
N ASP A 230 -13.21 -7.24 -10.40
CA ASP A 230 -13.16 -7.75 -11.77
C ASP A 230 -13.60 -6.66 -12.77
N ILE A 231 -12.68 -6.32 -13.66
CA ILE A 231 -12.83 -5.30 -14.69
C ILE A 231 -13.39 -5.98 -15.93
N GLN A 232 -14.65 -5.72 -16.25
CA GLN A 232 -15.25 -6.22 -17.49
C GLN A 232 -14.88 -5.30 -18.64
N VAL A 233 -14.16 -5.83 -19.62
CA VAL A 233 -13.68 -5.06 -20.78
C VAL A 233 -14.79 -4.89 -21.82
N LYS A 234 -14.90 -3.70 -22.41
CA LYS A 234 -15.82 -3.46 -23.54
C LYS A 234 -15.37 -4.28 -24.76
N PRO A 235 -16.27 -4.97 -25.46
CA PRO A 235 -15.90 -5.82 -26.60
C PRO A 235 -15.07 -5.15 -27.69
N GLY A 236 -15.23 -3.84 -27.88
CA GLY A 236 -14.48 -3.06 -28.85
C GLY A 236 -12.98 -2.94 -28.58
N PHE A 237 -12.53 -3.25 -27.36
CA PHE A 237 -11.14 -3.22 -26.93
C PHE A 237 -10.47 -4.61 -26.94
N LEU A 238 -11.23 -5.68 -27.16
CA LEU A 238 -10.69 -7.03 -27.19
C LEU A 238 -10.02 -7.33 -28.54
N ASP A 239 -8.91 -8.09 -28.51
CA ASP A 239 -8.12 -8.61 -29.64
C ASP A 239 -7.59 -7.56 -30.63
N LYS A 240 -7.49 -6.31 -30.17
CA LYS A 240 -6.95 -5.21 -30.96
C LYS A 240 -5.90 -4.45 -30.17
N TRP A 241 -4.92 -3.90 -30.88
CA TRP A 241 -3.97 -2.97 -30.29
C TRP A 241 -4.63 -1.61 -30.14
N TYR A 242 -4.51 -1.05 -28.97
CA TYR A 242 -4.85 0.34 -28.66
C TYR A 242 -3.78 0.91 -27.77
N GLY A 243 -3.70 2.21 -27.74
CA GLY A 243 -2.72 2.88 -26.90
C GLY A 243 -2.64 4.36 -27.18
N GLU A 244 -1.60 4.94 -26.65
CA GLU A 244 -1.30 6.36 -26.87
C GLU A 244 0.18 6.62 -26.87
N ALA A 245 0.57 7.67 -27.57
CA ALA A 245 1.90 8.26 -27.55
C ALA A 245 1.79 9.71 -27.06
N GLU A 246 2.66 10.10 -26.17
CA GLU A 246 2.72 11.44 -25.60
C GLU A 246 4.08 12.06 -25.85
N ALA A 247 4.08 13.34 -26.20
CA ALA A 247 5.26 14.18 -26.29
C ALA A 247 5.01 15.46 -25.49
N GLN A 248 5.84 15.75 -24.53
CA GLN A 248 5.73 16.91 -23.65
C GLN A 248 6.98 17.75 -23.76
N TYR A 249 6.78 19.05 -23.82
CA TYR A 249 7.81 20.06 -23.59
C TYR A 249 7.42 20.88 -22.36
N GLN A 250 8.39 21.11 -21.48
CA GLN A 250 8.20 21.86 -20.24
C GLN A 250 9.23 22.97 -20.14
N THR A 251 8.94 24.03 -19.40
CA THR A 251 9.90 25.07 -19.06
C THR A 251 11.23 24.47 -18.60
N ASP A 252 12.30 25.22 -18.63
CA ASP A 252 13.68 24.82 -18.30
C ASP A 252 14.24 23.70 -19.20
N LYS A 253 13.80 23.67 -20.48
CA LYS A 253 14.25 22.71 -21.50
C LYS A 253 13.98 21.24 -21.11
N ARG A 254 12.89 21.01 -20.37
CA ARG A 254 12.48 19.68 -19.97
C ARG A 254 11.57 19.05 -21.01
N TYR A 255 11.62 17.72 -21.07
CA TYR A 255 10.83 16.95 -22.03
C TYR A 255 10.36 15.61 -21.42
N MET A 256 9.29 15.08 -21.98
CA MET A 256 8.88 13.70 -21.74
C MET A 256 8.35 13.10 -23.04
N PHE A 257 8.74 11.88 -23.32
CA PHE A 257 8.13 11.03 -24.34
C PHE A 257 7.64 9.77 -23.68
N SER A 258 6.42 9.37 -23.98
CA SER A 258 5.90 8.08 -23.55
C SER A 258 5.10 7.39 -24.64
N ILE A 259 5.19 6.08 -24.70
CA ILE A 259 4.36 5.22 -25.55
C ILE A 259 3.78 4.10 -24.70
N ARG A 260 2.49 3.89 -24.87
CA ARG A 260 1.74 2.80 -24.23
C ARG A 260 0.94 2.10 -25.31
N ALA A 261 1.10 0.80 -25.41
CA ALA A 261 0.34 -0.02 -26.35
C ALA A 261 -0.09 -1.30 -25.62
N SER A 262 -1.39 -1.63 -25.73
CA SER A 262 -1.95 -2.81 -25.10
C SER A 262 -2.84 -3.55 -26.08
N ARG A 263 -2.74 -4.86 -26.08
CA ARG A 263 -3.69 -5.78 -26.70
C ARG A 263 -4.36 -6.58 -25.60
N LEU A 264 -5.60 -6.28 -25.30
CA LEU A 264 -6.41 -7.07 -24.38
C LEU A 264 -6.98 -8.25 -25.15
N SER A 265 -6.65 -9.46 -24.72
CA SER A 265 -7.12 -10.71 -25.32
C SER A 265 -7.43 -11.69 -24.19
N ASP A 266 -8.40 -12.55 -24.42
CA ASP A 266 -8.69 -13.65 -23.48
C ASP A 266 -7.61 -14.74 -23.51
N HIS A 267 -6.85 -14.86 -24.61
CA HIS A 267 -5.81 -15.87 -24.79
C HIS A 267 -4.40 -15.30 -24.64
N ASP A 268 -4.09 -14.20 -25.34
CA ASP A 268 -2.74 -13.67 -25.49
C ASP A 268 -2.70 -12.15 -25.23
N PRO A 269 -3.03 -11.67 -24.02
CA PRO A 269 -2.91 -10.26 -23.70
C PRO A 269 -1.45 -9.83 -23.68
N GLN A 270 -1.19 -8.61 -24.19
CA GLN A 270 0.14 -8.02 -24.29
C GLN A 270 0.13 -6.55 -23.93
N MET A 271 1.23 -6.06 -23.36
CA MET A 271 1.41 -4.65 -23.08
C MET A 271 2.85 -4.25 -23.30
N ILE A 272 3.03 -3.10 -23.95
CA ILE A 272 4.32 -2.44 -24.14
C ILE A 272 4.21 -1.05 -23.53
N TYR A 273 5.20 -0.67 -22.78
CA TYR A 273 5.35 0.67 -22.26
C TYR A 273 6.79 1.14 -22.44
N GLY A 274 6.93 2.40 -22.83
CA GLY A 274 8.22 3.07 -22.90
C GLY A 274 8.08 4.53 -22.45
N GLN A 275 9.05 5.04 -21.73
CA GLN A 275 9.13 6.43 -21.32
C GLN A 275 10.57 6.90 -21.28
N ALA A 276 10.80 8.14 -21.71
CA ALA A 276 12.06 8.86 -21.51
C ALA A 276 11.74 10.30 -21.13
N ASN A 277 12.33 10.81 -20.06
CA ASN A 277 12.05 12.16 -19.59
C ASN A 277 13.20 12.75 -18.77
N ASN A 278 13.20 14.07 -18.62
CA ASN A 278 13.97 14.84 -17.65
C ASN A 278 13.05 15.77 -16.81
N THR A 279 11.81 15.36 -16.60
CA THR A 279 10.81 16.09 -15.81
C THR A 279 10.71 15.57 -14.38
N ASN A 280 11.67 14.74 -13.96
CA ASN A 280 11.71 14.04 -12.68
C ASN A 280 10.44 13.21 -12.39
N ARG A 281 9.76 12.75 -13.44
CA ARG A 281 8.65 11.80 -13.31
C ARG A 281 9.19 10.39 -13.39
N TYR A 282 9.39 9.77 -12.25
CA TYR A 282 9.70 8.36 -12.17
C TYR A 282 8.40 7.58 -11.91
N ILE A 283 8.11 6.66 -12.79
CA ILE A 283 7.02 5.72 -12.54
C ILE A 283 7.66 4.50 -11.89
N ASP A 284 7.68 4.47 -10.56
CA ASP A 284 8.06 3.26 -9.83
C ASP A 284 6.97 2.22 -9.97
N ARG A 285 7.20 1.25 -10.86
CA ARG A 285 6.28 0.16 -11.15
C ARG A 285 6.63 -1.13 -10.44
N THR A 286 7.77 -1.17 -9.76
CA THR A 286 8.22 -2.37 -9.05
C THR A 286 7.33 -2.72 -7.86
N MET A 287 6.57 -1.75 -7.36
CA MET A 287 5.71 -1.89 -6.18
C MET A 287 4.21 -1.86 -6.45
N GLY A 288 3.78 -1.90 -7.71
CA GLY A 288 2.34 -1.76 -8.04
C GLY A 288 1.77 -0.38 -7.71
N GLN A 289 2.63 0.59 -7.45
CA GLN A 289 2.26 1.97 -7.22
C GLN A 289 2.28 2.69 -8.55
N SER A 290 1.13 2.99 -9.07
CA SER A 290 0.99 3.91 -10.18
C SER A 290 0.76 5.30 -9.61
N MET A 291 1.69 5.81 -8.90
CA MET A 291 1.72 7.24 -8.65
C MET A 291 2.74 7.83 -9.61
N ASP A 292 2.31 8.86 -10.36
CA ASP A 292 3.25 9.88 -10.78
C ASP A 292 3.82 10.49 -9.48
N ARG A 293 4.79 9.82 -8.88
CA ARG A 293 5.57 10.43 -7.81
C ARG A 293 6.53 11.37 -8.48
N TYR A 294 6.39 12.62 -8.14
CA TYR A 294 7.51 13.51 -8.25
C TYR A 294 8.59 12.97 -7.32
N ILE A 295 9.77 12.72 -7.87
CA ILE A 295 10.93 12.35 -7.08
C ILE A 295 11.54 13.64 -6.57
N ASP A 296 12.01 13.61 -5.34
CA ASP A 296 12.82 14.68 -4.79
C ASP A 296 14.02 14.93 -5.71
N GLY A 297 14.38 16.20 -5.89
CA GLY A 297 15.49 16.56 -6.75
C GLY A 297 15.13 16.76 -8.21
N ASP A 298 16.13 16.56 -9.06
CA ASP A 298 16.09 16.70 -10.51
C ASP A 298 16.75 15.51 -11.19
N GLY A 299 16.30 15.11 -12.36
CA GLY A 299 16.88 13.94 -13.01
C GLY A 299 16.29 13.56 -14.35
N LYS A 300 16.94 12.57 -14.95
CA LYS A 300 16.53 11.92 -16.20
C LYS A 300 16.17 10.49 -15.92
N SER A 301 15.15 9.99 -16.56
CA SER A 301 14.79 8.58 -16.48
C SER A 301 14.37 8.02 -17.82
N GLN A 302 14.76 6.78 -18.08
CA GLN A 302 14.27 5.96 -19.18
C GLN A 302 13.76 4.66 -18.61
N TYR A 303 12.59 4.27 -19.06
CA TYR A 303 11.96 3.03 -18.63
C TYR A 303 11.29 2.33 -19.79
N GLY A 304 11.48 1.03 -19.87
CA GLY A 304 10.79 0.17 -20.83
C GLY A 304 10.25 -1.07 -20.16
N SER A 305 9.04 -1.49 -20.51
CA SER A 305 8.47 -2.75 -20.04
C SER A 305 7.71 -3.46 -21.14
N TYR A 306 7.79 -4.79 -21.13
CA TYR A 306 7.00 -5.69 -21.95
C TYR A 306 6.38 -6.75 -21.06
N ASN A 307 5.07 -6.92 -21.19
CA ASN A 307 4.32 -7.96 -20.49
C ASN A 307 3.56 -8.78 -21.53
N TYR A 308 3.65 -10.09 -21.40
CA TYR A 308 2.95 -11.08 -22.21
C TYR A 308 2.37 -12.14 -21.31
N GLN A 309 1.15 -12.55 -21.60
CA GLN A 309 0.52 -13.69 -20.94
C GLN A 309 -0.11 -14.60 -21.98
N HIS A 310 0.02 -15.90 -21.78
CA HIS A 310 -0.69 -16.93 -22.55
C HIS A 310 -1.64 -17.67 -21.64
N ASN A 311 -2.91 -17.73 -22.00
CA ASN A 311 -3.96 -18.41 -21.25
C ASN A 311 -4.48 -19.61 -22.06
N TRP A 312 -4.60 -20.76 -21.40
CA TRP A 312 -5.18 -21.96 -21.97
C TRP A 312 -6.02 -22.71 -20.95
N LYS A 313 -6.75 -23.71 -21.40
CA LYS A 313 -7.54 -24.61 -20.54
C LYS A 313 -7.02 -26.02 -20.65
N THR A 314 -6.98 -26.74 -19.53
CA THR A 314 -6.68 -28.16 -19.50
C THR A 314 -7.96 -28.93 -19.77
N GLU A 315 -7.94 -29.82 -20.77
CA GLU A 315 -9.05 -30.70 -21.07
C GLU A 315 -9.33 -31.66 -19.89
N GLY A 316 -10.60 -31.82 -19.55
CA GLY A 316 -11.01 -32.69 -18.41
C GLY A 316 -10.93 -32.09 -17.03
N ALA A 317 -10.33 -30.89 -16.85
CA ALA A 317 -10.24 -30.22 -15.55
C ALA A 317 -11.49 -29.39 -15.17
N GLY A 318 -12.56 -29.44 -15.96
CA GLY A 318 -13.83 -28.75 -15.69
C GLY A 318 -13.75 -27.24 -15.78
N SER A 319 -14.58 -26.55 -15.00
CA SER A 319 -14.64 -25.08 -14.97
C SER A 319 -13.42 -24.43 -14.28
N TYR A 320 -12.52 -25.20 -13.70
CA TYR A 320 -11.35 -24.74 -12.94
C TYR A 320 -10.04 -24.70 -13.75
N SER A 321 -10.10 -25.03 -15.04
CA SER A 321 -8.95 -25.27 -15.91
C SER A 321 -8.26 -24.03 -16.46
N ASP A 322 -8.44 -22.86 -15.87
CA ASP A 322 -7.78 -21.62 -16.33
C ASP A 322 -6.29 -21.64 -15.97
N ASN A 323 -5.46 -21.90 -16.96
CA ASN A 323 -4.00 -21.91 -16.87
C ASN A 323 -3.44 -20.61 -17.42
N SER A 324 -2.27 -20.23 -16.94
CA SER A 324 -1.56 -19.05 -17.45
C SER A 324 -0.06 -19.20 -17.42
N PHE A 325 0.60 -18.69 -18.44
CA PHE A 325 2.02 -18.45 -18.48
C PHE A 325 2.26 -16.96 -18.72
N ASN A 326 3.06 -16.33 -17.89
CA ASN A 326 3.28 -14.89 -17.90
C ASN A 326 4.79 -14.57 -17.99
N ILE A 327 5.15 -13.62 -18.83
CA ILE A 327 6.50 -13.04 -18.89
C ILE A 327 6.39 -11.53 -18.71
N SER A 328 7.18 -10.97 -17.81
CA SER A 328 7.33 -9.55 -17.59
C SER A 328 8.80 -9.18 -17.63
N ALA A 329 9.19 -8.34 -18.58
CA ALA A 329 10.55 -7.80 -18.71
C ALA A 329 10.52 -6.29 -18.50
N ASN A 330 11.39 -5.79 -17.64
CA ASN A 330 11.49 -4.37 -17.31
C ASN A 330 12.96 -3.93 -17.41
N LEU A 331 13.18 -2.74 -17.95
CA LEU A 331 14.48 -2.08 -17.99
C LEU A 331 14.30 -0.65 -17.52
N GLY A 332 14.92 -0.30 -16.40
CA GLY A 332 14.95 1.05 -15.85
C GLY A 332 16.36 1.62 -15.89
N HIS A 333 16.46 2.89 -16.24
CA HIS A 333 17.66 3.69 -16.10
C HIS A 333 17.28 5.02 -15.51
N SER A 334 17.97 5.46 -14.48
CA SER A 334 17.79 6.77 -13.86
C SER A 334 19.13 7.43 -13.57
N ASP A 335 19.14 8.74 -13.68
CA ASP A 335 20.26 9.63 -13.46
C ASP A 335 19.72 10.93 -12.86
N GLY A 336 19.98 11.20 -11.58
CA GLY A 336 19.39 12.32 -10.88
C GLY A 336 20.15 12.77 -9.66
N TRP A 337 19.83 13.99 -9.22
CA TRP A 337 20.42 14.59 -8.03
C TRP A 337 19.33 15.24 -7.17
N SER A 338 19.57 15.27 -5.88
CA SER A 338 18.72 15.99 -4.91
C SER A 338 19.56 16.77 -3.91
N THR A 339 18.96 17.84 -3.38
CA THR A 339 19.49 18.57 -2.23
C THR A 339 18.47 18.56 -1.12
N SER A 340 18.94 18.44 0.11
CA SER A 340 18.06 18.56 1.29
C SER A 340 18.75 19.35 2.39
N THR A 341 17.97 20.17 3.10
CA THR A 341 18.36 20.79 4.36
C THR A 341 17.63 20.08 5.48
N GLN A 342 18.37 19.59 6.45
CA GLN A 342 17.88 18.83 7.60
C GLN A 342 18.14 19.58 8.88
N SER A 343 17.15 19.58 9.78
CA SER A 343 17.24 20.13 11.12
C SER A 343 16.86 19.07 12.13
N THR A 344 17.68 18.92 13.16
CA THR A 344 17.42 17.97 14.25
C THR A 344 17.55 18.66 15.59
N GLU A 345 16.53 18.50 16.42
CA GLU A 345 16.53 18.91 17.82
C GLU A 345 16.51 17.67 18.71
N THR A 346 17.43 17.57 19.65
CA THR A 346 17.55 16.43 20.58
C THR A 346 17.26 16.86 22.01
N PHE A 347 16.37 16.11 22.68
CA PHE A 347 15.84 16.41 24.02
C PHE A 347 16.51 15.55 25.08
N PHE A 348 17.23 16.14 26.01
CA PHE A 348 17.86 15.43 27.12
C PHE A 348 17.08 15.65 28.42
N PRO A 349 16.56 14.60 29.09
CA PRO A 349 15.79 14.75 30.30
C PRO A 349 16.52 15.59 31.35
N GLY A 350 15.89 16.74 31.74
CA GLY A 350 16.42 17.65 32.75
C GLY A 350 17.69 18.41 32.38
N LYS A 351 18.03 18.49 31.07
CA LYS A 351 19.22 19.20 30.58
C LYS A 351 18.90 20.04 29.34
N GLU A 352 19.87 20.84 28.88
CA GLU A 352 19.72 21.66 27.69
C GLU A 352 19.64 20.81 26.43
N ARG A 353 18.91 21.31 25.41
CA ARG A 353 18.75 20.71 24.10
C ARG A 353 20.01 20.86 23.26
N THR A 354 20.18 19.98 22.30
CA THR A 354 21.17 20.17 21.24
C THR A 354 20.47 20.20 19.89
N PHE A 355 21.05 20.92 18.97
CA PHE A 355 20.54 21.14 17.63
C PHE A 355 21.61 20.76 16.62
N SER A 356 21.20 20.22 15.49
CA SER A 356 22.06 20.03 14.33
C SER A 356 21.34 20.45 13.06
N VAL A 357 22.09 21.06 12.17
CA VAL A 357 21.63 21.40 10.81
C VAL A 357 22.59 20.75 9.81
N ALA A 358 22.09 20.23 8.72
CA ALA A 358 22.88 19.64 7.65
C ALA A 358 22.30 19.97 6.28
N ASP A 359 23.17 20.34 5.35
CA ASP A 359 22.87 20.44 3.93
C ASP A 359 23.49 19.21 3.24
N ASN A 360 22.66 18.51 2.49
CA ASN A 360 23.06 17.29 1.78
C ASN A 360 22.84 17.48 0.29
N TYR A 361 23.80 17.03 -0.51
CA TYR A 361 23.67 16.83 -1.94
C TYR A 361 23.83 15.36 -2.23
N ARG A 362 22.95 14.81 -3.06
CA ARG A 362 23.01 13.42 -3.52
C ARG A 362 22.85 13.35 -5.02
N TYR A 363 23.73 12.61 -5.65
CA TYR A 363 23.61 12.19 -7.04
C TYR A 363 23.53 10.67 -7.08
N ALA A 364 22.68 10.14 -7.94
CA ALA A 364 22.56 8.70 -8.14
C ALA A 364 22.30 8.37 -9.61
N HIS A 365 23.06 7.39 -10.11
CA HIS A 365 22.86 6.76 -11.41
C HIS A 365 22.54 5.29 -11.20
N LYS A 366 21.47 4.78 -11.83
CA LYS A 366 21.03 3.40 -11.66
C LYS A 366 20.57 2.76 -12.96
N LEU A 367 20.93 1.49 -13.14
CA LEU A 367 20.43 0.60 -14.19
C LEU A 367 19.78 -0.62 -13.55
N THR A 368 18.51 -0.91 -13.88
CA THR A 368 17.70 -1.92 -13.21
C THR A 368 16.94 -2.83 -14.17
N PRO A 369 17.59 -3.78 -14.85
CA PRO A 369 16.91 -4.83 -15.61
C PRO A 369 16.28 -5.86 -14.68
N GLN A 370 15.05 -6.27 -15.01
CA GLN A 370 14.30 -7.31 -14.29
C GLN A 370 13.56 -8.21 -15.28
N LEU A 371 13.53 -9.51 -14.98
CA LEU A 371 12.73 -10.50 -15.70
C LEU A 371 11.94 -11.32 -14.70
N GLN A 372 10.65 -11.47 -14.94
CA GLN A 372 9.78 -12.35 -14.17
C GLN A 372 9.01 -13.26 -15.10
N THR A 373 8.93 -14.53 -14.73
CA THR A 373 8.08 -15.51 -15.40
C THR A 373 7.21 -16.22 -14.38
N LYS A 374 5.93 -16.40 -14.70
CA LYS A 374 4.98 -17.11 -13.86
C LYS A 374 4.30 -18.18 -14.68
N LEU A 375 4.21 -19.36 -14.13
CA LEU A 375 3.44 -20.48 -14.65
C LEU A 375 2.44 -20.94 -13.60
N PHE A 376 1.17 -20.89 -13.93
CA PHE A 376 0.13 -21.58 -13.16
C PHE A 376 -0.60 -22.53 -14.09
N ALA A 377 -0.64 -23.81 -13.74
CA ALA A 377 -1.28 -24.81 -14.57
C ALA A 377 -1.91 -25.95 -13.77
N TYR A 378 -3.10 -26.33 -14.16
CA TYR A 378 -3.67 -27.63 -13.80
C TYR A 378 -3.09 -28.70 -14.71
N THR A 379 -2.40 -29.68 -14.13
CA THR A 379 -1.90 -30.85 -14.90
C THR A 379 -3.00 -31.83 -15.19
N ASP A 380 -4.01 -31.89 -14.33
CA ASP A 380 -5.23 -32.65 -14.47
C ASP A 380 -6.37 -32.07 -13.62
N SER A 381 -7.44 -32.81 -13.35
CA SER A 381 -8.60 -32.33 -12.57
C SER A 381 -8.33 -32.17 -11.07
N VAL A 382 -7.24 -32.73 -10.54
CA VAL A 382 -6.94 -32.76 -9.10
C VAL A 382 -5.54 -32.24 -8.75
N ASN A 383 -4.72 -31.92 -9.73
CA ASN A 383 -3.35 -31.42 -9.49
C ASN A 383 -3.13 -30.08 -10.14
N SER A 384 -2.54 -29.15 -9.39
CA SER A 384 -2.07 -27.87 -9.91
C SER A 384 -0.60 -27.63 -9.58
N ILE A 385 0.08 -26.86 -10.46
CA ILE A 385 1.44 -26.38 -10.27
C ILE A 385 1.48 -24.87 -10.39
N ASN A 386 2.28 -24.24 -9.56
CA ASN A 386 2.59 -22.82 -9.67
C ASN A 386 4.10 -22.63 -9.54
N VAL A 387 4.69 -21.86 -10.47
CA VAL A 387 6.10 -21.51 -10.46
C VAL A 387 6.23 -20.04 -10.80
N ASP A 388 6.86 -19.26 -9.94
CA ASP A 388 7.18 -17.85 -10.15
C ASP A 388 8.70 -17.66 -10.04
N VAL A 389 9.34 -17.22 -11.11
CA VAL A 389 10.79 -16.96 -11.17
C VAL A 389 11.03 -15.50 -11.47
N LYS A 390 11.74 -14.81 -10.59
CA LYS A 390 12.11 -13.42 -10.74
C LYS A 390 13.62 -13.27 -10.66
N ALA A 391 14.23 -12.74 -11.72
CA ALA A 391 15.62 -12.33 -11.77
C ALA A 391 15.69 -10.81 -11.82
N ALA A 392 16.55 -10.22 -11.01
CA ALA A 392 16.78 -8.79 -11.01
C ALA A 392 18.28 -8.49 -10.87
N TYR A 393 18.71 -7.45 -11.57
CA TYR A 393 20.06 -6.90 -11.49
C TYR A 393 19.94 -5.38 -11.28
N GLU A 394 20.76 -4.83 -10.42
CA GLU A 394 20.90 -3.39 -10.25
C GLU A 394 22.39 -3.06 -10.28
N LYS A 395 22.75 -2.06 -11.08
CA LYS A 395 24.06 -1.42 -11.05
C LYS A 395 23.85 0.04 -10.72
N GLY A 396 24.50 0.52 -9.66
CA GLY A 396 24.38 1.87 -9.15
C GLY A 396 25.73 2.54 -8.98
N HIS A 397 25.74 3.85 -9.21
CA HIS A 397 26.80 4.76 -8.80
C HIS A 397 26.15 5.91 -8.07
N SER A 398 26.69 6.31 -6.91
CA SER A 398 26.18 7.43 -6.14
C SER A 398 27.29 8.30 -5.60
N ILE A 399 26.99 9.59 -5.50
CA ILE A 399 27.82 10.62 -4.86
C ILE A 399 26.96 11.30 -3.81
N SER A 400 27.51 11.53 -2.63
CA SER A 400 26.89 12.32 -1.57
C SER A 400 27.89 13.31 -1.01
N GLU A 401 27.46 14.55 -0.85
CA GLU A 401 28.20 15.61 -0.20
C GLU A 401 27.32 16.17 0.93
N ASP A 402 27.79 16.03 2.16
CA ASP A 402 27.06 16.44 3.34
C ASP A 402 27.89 17.46 4.12
N GLN A 403 27.28 18.59 4.51
CA GLN A 403 27.85 19.59 5.38
C GLN A 403 26.96 19.71 6.60
N GLY A 404 27.51 19.54 7.80
CA GLY A 404 26.73 19.56 9.04
C GLY A 404 27.38 20.38 10.13
N ALA A 405 26.54 20.96 10.97
CA ALA A 405 26.98 21.70 12.17
C ALA A 405 26.08 21.34 13.34
N SER A 406 26.67 21.14 14.53
CA SER A 406 25.95 20.90 15.79
C SER A 406 26.10 22.10 16.72
N TYR A 407 25.02 22.40 17.43
CA TYR A 407 24.91 23.59 18.28
C TYR A 407 24.43 23.22 19.68
N GLY A 408 24.91 23.93 20.67
CA GLY A 408 24.40 23.85 22.05
C GLY A 408 23.21 24.78 22.36
N TYR A 409 22.58 25.37 21.37
CA TYR A 409 21.44 26.27 21.47
C TYR A 409 20.61 26.23 20.18
N ASP A 410 19.40 26.76 20.20
CA ASP A 410 18.51 26.84 19.06
C ASP A 410 19.03 27.83 17.99
N PRO A 411 19.48 27.31 16.79
CA PRO A 411 20.04 28.18 15.76
C PRO A 411 19.01 29.13 15.14
N GLU A 412 17.71 28.79 15.12
CA GLU A 412 16.64 29.64 14.59
C GLU A 412 16.45 30.98 15.38
N LYS A 413 16.98 31.05 16.58
CA LYS A 413 16.94 32.26 17.40
C LYS A 413 18.04 33.27 17.06
N PHE A 414 18.89 32.95 16.07
CA PHE A 414 20.00 33.80 15.68
C PHE A 414 19.93 34.14 14.18
N GLU A 415 20.37 35.37 13.87
CA GLU A 415 20.31 35.92 12.51
C GLU A 415 21.12 35.09 11.47
N TYR A 416 22.07 34.29 11.90
CA TYR A 416 23.01 33.50 11.06
C TYR A 416 22.94 31.99 11.35
N HIS A 417 21.79 31.37 11.04
CA HIS A 417 21.57 29.94 11.30
C HIS A 417 21.93 29.00 10.13
N THR A 418 22.44 29.54 9.01
CA THR A 418 22.78 28.73 7.83
C THR A 418 24.07 27.93 8.01
N ILE A 419 24.18 26.79 7.33
CA ILE A 419 25.41 25.99 7.28
C ILE A 419 26.60 26.84 6.79
N GLY A 420 26.41 27.69 5.80
CA GLY A 420 27.46 28.62 5.33
C GLY A 420 27.96 29.54 6.43
N ALA A 421 27.07 30.08 7.27
CA ALA A 421 27.47 30.92 8.42
C ALA A 421 28.24 30.11 9.49
N ALA A 422 27.81 28.86 9.77
CA ALA A 422 28.51 27.96 10.68
C ALA A 422 29.95 27.68 10.25
N PHE A 423 30.18 27.47 8.95
CA PHE A 423 31.53 27.24 8.40
C PHE A 423 32.37 28.52 8.24
N ALA A 424 31.74 29.68 8.11
CA ALA A 424 32.44 30.98 8.08
C ALA A 424 32.86 31.50 9.46
N ALA A 425 32.22 31.00 10.53
CA ALA A 425 32.48 31.46 11.91
C ALA A 425 33.93 31.15 12.36
N LYS A 426 34.56 32.10 13.01
CA LYS A 426 35.95 32.06 13.52
C LYS A 426 36.00 32.13 15.03
N PRO A 427 37.10 31.65 15.66
CA PRO A 427 37.31 31.84 17.12
C PRO A 427 37.15 33.30 17.55
N GLY A 428 36.28 33.53 18.55
CA GLY A 428 35.88 34.85 19.02
C GLY A 428 34.56 35.37 18.45
N ASP A 429 33.99 34.73 17.45
CA ASP A 429 32.63 35.03 16.99
C ASP A 429 31.59 34.38 17.91
N ALA A 430 30.51 35.10 18.23
CA ALA A 430 29.45 34.59 19.09
C ALA A 430 28.83 33.29 18.58
N LEU A 431 28.80 33.07 17.26
CA LEU A 431 28.34 31.83 16.64
C LEU A 431 29.35 30.70 16.87
N TYR A 432 30.68 30.97 16.72
CA TYR A 432 31.73 29.97 16.92
C TYR A 432 31.70 29.36 18.32
N ASP A 433 31.54 30.19 19.34
CA ASP A 433 31.54 29.74 20.75
C ASP A 433 30.33 28.85 21.10
N ARG A 434 29.33 28.83 20.24
CA ARG A 434 28.09 28.02 20.41
C ARG A 434 28.05 26.75 19.60
N LEU A 435 28.95 26.63 18.61
CA LEU A 435 29.11 25.42 17.84
C LEU A 435 29.78 24.31 18.70
N ILE A 436 29.35 23.07 18.46
CA ILE A 436 29.96 21.87 19.06
C ILE A 436 30.88 21.23 18.05
N THR A 437 30.34 20.96 16.84
CA THR A 437 31.08 20.33 15.74
C THR A 437 30.72 20.95 14.43
N ARG A 438 31.63 20.87 13.46
CA ARG A 438 31.38 21.02 12.03
C ARG A 438 31.93 19.80 11.29
N ASN A 439 31.21 19.31 10.32
CA ASN A 439 31.66 18.18 9.50
C ASN A 439 31.37 18.41 8.02
N ARG A 440 32.32 18.00 7.19
CA ARG A 440 32.13 17.82 5.74
C ARG A 440 32.35 16.36 5.41
N TYR A 441 31.46 15.81 4.61
CA TYR A 441 31.52 14.43 4.22
C TYR A 441 31.28 14.31 2.73
N TYR A 442 32.25 13.70 2.05
CA TYR A 442 32.15 13.34 0.64
C TYR A 442 32.18 11.83 0.52
N HIS A 443 31.24 11.28 -0.18
CA HIS A 443 31.02 9.85 -0.28
C HIS A 443 30.73 9.47 -1.73
N THR A 444 31.43 8.45 -2.26
CA THR A 444 31.07 7.82 -3.51
C THR A 444 30.90 6.32 -3.32
N SER A 445 29.92 5.74 -3.98
CA SER A 445 29.68 4.30 -3.91
C SER A 445 29.35 3.74 -5.28
N ASP A 446 30.02 2.67 -5.65
CA ASP A 446 29.71 1.81 -6.78
C ASP A 446 29.11 0.52 -6.27
N SER A 447 27.92 0.17 -6.74
CA SER A 447 27.20 -1.00 -6.25
C SER A 447 26.67 -1.88 -7.38
N GLN A 448 26.66 -3.18 -7.12
CA GLN A 448 26.03 -4.17 -7.99
C GLN A 448 25.23 -5.13 -7.14
N THR A 449 23.93 -5.25 -7.43
CA THR A 449 23.06 -6.20 -6.75
C THR A 449 22.45 -7.18 -7.74
N ARG A 450 22.43 -8.45 -7.39
CA ARG A 450 21.88 -9.55 -8.20
C ARG A 450 20.93 -10.35 -7.32
N SER A 451 19.78 -10.68 -7.85
CA SER A 451 18.85 -11.56 -7.14
C SER A 451 18.14 -12.51 -8.09
N LEU A 452 17.97 -13.74 -7.63
CA LEU A 452 17.11 -14.74 -8.24
C LEU A 452 16.18 -15.25 -7.15
N ASN A 453 14.87 -15.07 -7.35
CA ASN A 453 13.83 -15.61 -6.49
C ASN A 453 13.02 -16.60 -7.31
N MET A 454 12.76 -17.76 -6.73
CA MET A 454 11.94 -18.81 -7.32
C MET A 454 10.98 -19.31 -6.26
N ASP A 455 9.69 -19.12 -6.49
CA ASP A 455 8.61 -19.68 -5.67
C ASP A 455 7.96 -20.82 -6.44
N TYR A 456 7.66 -21.92 -5.78
CA TYR A 456 7.06 -23.08 -6.41
C TYR A 456 6.09 -23.77 -5.47
N SER A 457 4.99 -24.29 -6.05
CA SER A 457 4.05 -25.14 -5.32
C SER A 457 3.44 -26.19 -6.23
N TRP A 458 3.13 -27.33 -5.64
CA TRP A 458 2.30 -28.37 -6.21
C TRP A 458 1.19 -28.68 -5.22
N GLU A 459 -0.03 -28.72 -5.69
CA GLU A 459 -1.21 -28.97 -4.88
C GLU A 459 -2.00 -30.16 -5.46
N HIS A 460 -2.44 -31.04 -4.58
CA HIS A 460 -3.27 -32.19 -4.89
C HIS A 460 -4.59 -32.12 -4.11
N PHE A 461 -5.71 -32.19 -4.81
CA PHE A 461 -7.05 -32.14 -4.23
C PHE A 461 -7.60 -33.55 -3.96
N PHE A 462 -8.01 -33.83 -2.72
CA PHE A 462 -8.65 -35.10 -2.32
C PHE A 462 -10.18 -35.07 -2.55
N GLY A 463 -10.62 -34.67 -3.71
CA GLY A 463 -12.03 -34.52 -4.04
C GLY A 463 -12.71 -33.47 -3.13
N LYS A 464 -13.74 -33.86 -2.37
CA LYS A 464 -14.49 -32.96 -1.49
C LYS A 464 -13.91 -32.82 -0.07
N LYS A 465 -12.82 -33.49 0.24
CA LYS A 465 -12.33 -33.59 1.61
C LYS A 465 -11.20 -32.59 1.96
N GLY A 466 -10.42 -32.17 0.99
CA GLY A 466 -9.30 -31.30 1.27
C GLY A 466 -8.25 -31.26 0.18
N SER A 467 -7.10 -30.70 0.49
CA SER A 467 -5.92 -30.68 -0.37
C SER A 467 -4.63 -30.93 0.42
N PHE A 468 -3.61 -31.35 -0.30
CA PHE A 468 -2.23 -31.41 0.18
C PHE A 468 -1.35 -30.58 -0.75
N THR A 469 -0.59 -29.67 -0.18
CA THR A 469 0.29 -28.77 -0.90
C THR A 469 1.73 -28.99 -0.47
N LEU A 470 2.61 -29.20 -1.45
CA LEU A 470 4.04 -29.03 -1.29
C LEU A 470 4.43 -27.69 -1.86
N GLN A 471 5.07 -26.85 -1.07
CA GLN A 471 5.45 -25.50 -1.47
C GLN A 471 6.85 -25.16 -1.00
N GLY A 472 7.46 -24.22 -1.70
CA GLY A 472 8.75 -23.72 -1.29
C GLY A 472 9.19 -22.51 -2.06
N TYR A 473 10.29 -21.94 -1.60
CA TYR A 473 10.98 -20.90 -2.34
C TYR A 473 12.50 -21.08 -2.27
N THR A 474 13.18 -20.53 -3.25
CA THR A 474 14.63 -20.36 -3.23
C THR A 474 14.97 -18.92 -3.63
N LYS A 475 15.71 -18.26 -2.77
CA LYS A 475 16.23 -16.90 -3.00
C LYS A 475 17.75 -16.92 -2.95
N ILE A 476 18.36 -16.43 -4.04
CA ILE A 476 19.81 -16.20 -4.13
C ILE A 476 20.00 -14.70 -4.31
N SER A 477 20.86 -14.11 -3.51
CA SER A 477 21.18 -12.68 -3.61
C SER A 477 22.67 -12.45 -3.45
N GLY A 478 23.19 -11.47 -4.19
CA GLY A 478 24.56 -10.96 -4.07
C GLY A 478 24.55 -9.44 -4.20
N SER A 479 25.33 -8.78 -3.35
CA SER A 479 25.54 -7.35 -3.41
C SER A 479 27.01 -7.07 -3.18
N ASP A 480 27.64 -6.44 -4.15
CA ASP A 480 29.02 -5.99 -4.10
C ASP A 480 29.00 -4.46 -4.13
N GLU A 481 29.70 -3.83 -3.22
CA GLU A 481 29.76 -2.38 -3.06
C GLU A 481 31.21 -1.95 -2.78
N ALA A 482 31.69 -0.96 -3.53
CA ALA A 482 32.93 -0.28 -3.27
C ALA A 482 32.68 1.18 -2.93
N THR A 483 33.18 1.62 -1.79
CA THR A 483 32.87 2.93 -1.23
C THR A 483 34.14 3.71 -0.91
N HIS A 484 34.17 4.98 -1.31
CA HIS A 484 35.19 5.94 -0.93
C HIS A 484 34.56 7.04 -0.09
N ASN A 485 35.14 7.31 1.05
CA ASN A 485 34.74 8.38 1.95
C ASN A 485 35.90 9.34 2.23
N ASN A 486 35.58 10.62 2.20
CA ASN A 486 36.47 11.66 2.73
C ASN A 486 35.65 12.47 3.73
N ARG A 487 36.13 12.58 4.95
CA ARG A 487 35.46 13.29 6.02
C ARG A 487 36.41 14.24 6.72
N SER A 488 35.96 15.47 6.89
CA SER A 488 36.64 16.47 7.71
C SER A 488 35.74 16.78 8.91
N LEU A 489 36.30 16.63 10.11
CA LEU A 489 35.61 16.83 11.39
C LEU A 489 36.33 17.88 12.20
N GLU A 490 35.62 18.88 12.69
CA GLU A 490 36.13 19.86 13.61
C GLU A 490 35.35 19.76 14.92
N TYR A 491 36.03 19.36 16.01
CA TYR A 491 35.51 19.30 17.37
C TYR A 491 35.86 20.63 18.06
N LEU A 492 35.00 21.63 17.93
CA LEU A 492 35.29 23.00 18.26
C LEU A 492 35.49 23.23 19.77
N ARG A 493 34.80 22.47 20.61
CA ARG A 493 34.94 22.51 22.06
C ARG A 493 36.22 21.84 22.58
N ASP A 494 36.71 20.82 21.84
CA ASP A 494 37.94 20.10 22.14
C ASP A 494 39.16 20.68 21.41
N ASN A 495 38.97 21.69 20.56
CA ASN A 495 39.97 22.25 19.64
C ASN A 495 40.73 21.18 18.87
N ARG A 496 40.04 20.18 18.34
CA ARG A 496 40.58 19.02 17.64
C ARG A 496 40.00 18.98 16.25
N ASN A 497 40.87 18.80 15.25
CA ASN A 497 40.49 18.56 13.86
C ASN A 497 40.92 17.16 13.48
N GLU A 498 40.08 16.50 12.69
CA GLU A 498 40.30 15.15 12.20
C GLU A 498 39.91 15.07 10.73
N THR A 499 40.81 14.56 9.89
CA THR A 499 40.51 14.24 8.51
C THR A 499 40.58 12.72 8.36
N LEU A 500 39.61 12.14 7.69
CA LEU A 500 39.45 10.71 7.55
C LEU A 500 39.26 10.37 6.09
N TRP A 501 40.16 9.57 5.55
CA TRP A 501 40.04 8.95 4.25
C TRP A 501 39.72 7.48 4.45
N GLN A 502 38.58 7.00 3.88
CA GLN A 502 38.17 5.61 4.03
C GLN A 502 37.84 5.03 2.66
N TYR A 503 38.29 3.81 2.46
CA TYR A 503 37.86 2.95 1.36
C TYR A 503 37.40 1.63 1.94
N TYR A 504 36.23 1.14 1.53
CA TYR A 504 35.83 -0.20 1.88
C TYR A 504 35.11 -0.91 0.75
N GLU A 505 35.35 -2.22 0.70
CA GLU A 505 34.61 -3.14 -0.11
C GLU A 505 33.66 -3.95 0.78
N ARG A 506 32.42 -4.04 0.38
CA ARG A 506 31.41 -4.85 1.03
C ARG A 506 30.88 -5.89 0.06
N ASN A 507 31.00 -7.16 0.45
CA ASN A 507 30.50 -8.29 -0.32
C ASN A 507 29.49 -9.07 0.50
N ASN A 508 28.24 -9.05 0.09
CA ASN A 508 27.14 -9.73 0.75
C ASN A 508 26.53 -10.77 -0.19
N HIS A 509 26.50 -12.03 0.26
CA HIS A 509 25.89 -13.11 -0.49
C HIS A 509 24.91 -13.87 0.39
N GLY A 510 23.72 -14.14 -0.13
CA GLY A 510 22.65 -14.82 0.58
C GLY A 510 22.05 -15.97 -0.23
N LEU A 511 21.82 -17.08 0.44
CA LEU A 511 20.97 -18.17 -0.01
C LEU A 511 19.89 -18.38 1.04
N SER A 512 18.63 -18.39 0.65
CA SER A 512 17.53 -18.78 1.50
C SER A 512 16.64 -19.75 0.74
N THR A 513 16.37 -20.92 1.29
CA THR A 513 15.49 -21.89 0.69
C THR A 513 14.51 -22.41 1.74
N GLN A 514 13.29 -22.60 1.35
CA GLN A 514 12.21 -23.16 2.17
C GLN A 514 11.59 -24.34 1.44
N LEU A 515 11.26 -25.36 2.21
CA LEU A 515 10.37 -26.44 1.81
C LEU A 515 9.27 -26.56 2.86
N GLY A 516 8.03 -26.63 2.43
CA GLY A 516 6.87 -26.73 3.29
C GLY A 516 5.87 -27.76 2.79
N ALA A 517 5.14 -28.33 3.72
CA ALA A 517 4.00 -29.19 3.47
C ALA A 517 2.79 -28.63 4.19
N GLU A 518 1.65 -28.61 3.54
CA GLU A 518 0.39 -28.12 4.06
C GLU A 518 -0.71 -29.14 3.79
N LEU A 519 -1.46 -29.49 4.81
CA LEU A 519 -2.61 -30.38 4.74
C LEU A 519 -3.85 -29.62 5.18
N GLU A 520 -4.75 -29.45 4.26
CA GLU A 520 -6.05 -28.84 4.46
C GLU A 520 -7.13 -29.92 4.43
N TYR A 521 -7.94 -30.02 5.49
CA TYR A 521 -8.88 -31.12 5.62
C TYR A 521 -10.18 -30.76 6.32
N TRP A 522 -11.31 -31.15 5.74
CA TRP A 522 -12.64 -31.04 6.31
C TRP A 522 -12.95 -32.21 7.26
N LEU A 523 -12.96 -31.95 8.56
CA LEU A 523 -13.41 -32.91 9.57
C LEU A 523 -14.93 -33.07 9.53
N SER A 524 -15.65 -32.01 9.22
CA SER A 524 -17.09 -31.99 9.04
C SER A 524 -17.48 -30.78 8.19
N SER A 525 -18.74 -30.65 7.78
CA SER A 525 -19.26 -29.44 7.09
C SER A 525 -19.11 -28.14 7.89
N LYS A 526 -18.79 -28.22 9.18
CA LYS A 526 -18.64 -27.07 10.09
C LYS A 526 -17.23 -26.86 10.60
N VAL A 527 -16.34 -27.84 10.45
CA VAL A 527 -14.99 -27.79 11.01
C VAL A 527 -13.98 -28.15 9.94
N TYR A 528 -13.12 -27.19 9.64
CA TYR A 528 -11.99 -27.30 8.74
C TYR A 528 -10.68 -27.19 9.51
N LEU A 529 -9.69 -27.95 9.13
CA LEU A 529 -8.37 -27.98 9.72
C LEU A 529 -7.31 -27.70 8.66
N ASP A 530 -6.37 -26.84 8.99
CA ASP A 530 -5.21 -26.51 8.19
C ASP A 530 -3.96 -26.71 9.05
N LEU A 531 -3.10 -27.62 8.62
CA LEU A 531 -1.84 -27.99 9.24
C LEU A 531 -0.72 -27.70 8.28
N SER A 532 0.23 -26.88 8.66
CA SER A 532 1.42 -26.64 7.85
C SER A 532 2.70 -26.73 8.64
N ASP A 533 3.74 -27.27 8.01
CA ASP A 533 5.11 -27.30 8.52
C ASP A 533 6.08 -26.83 7.45
N ASN A 534 6.87 -25.82 7.78
CA ASN A 534 7.79 -25.19 6.86
C ASN A 534 9.21 -25.19 7.45
N VAL A 535 10.14 -25.73 6.72
CA VAL A 535 11.57 -25.72 7.07
C VAL A 535 12.28 -24.74 6.16
N THR A 536 12.90 -23.73 6.74
CA THR A 536 13.70 -22.74 6.03
C THR A 536 15.16 -22.86 6.43
N TYR A 537 16.04 -22.91 5.44
CA TYR A 537 17.48 -22.76 5.63
C TYR A 537 17.93 -21.46 4.98
N SER A 538 18.63 -20.64 5.74
CA SER A 538 19.25 -19.41 5.25
C SER A 538 20.74 -19.41 5.57
N ARG A 539 21.55 -19.02 4.57
CA ARG A 539 23.00 -18.78 4.72
C ARG A 539 23.28 -17.37 4.22
N THR A 540 23.85 -16.54 5.06
CA THR A 540 24.30 -15.19 4.69
C THR A 540 25.79 -15.06 4.97
N ARG A 541 26.55 -14.59 3.98
CA ARG A 541 27.95 -14.22 4.11
C ARG A 541 28.06 -12.73 3.85
N ALA A 542 28.57 -11.99 4.80
CA ALA A 542 28.86 -10.56 4.69
C ALA A 542 30.32 -10.34 5.05
N ILE A 543 31.05 -9.70 4.16
CA ILE A 543 32.46 -9.34 4.37
C ILE A 543 32.57 -7.84 4.09
N ARG A 544 33.35 -7.15 4.91
CA ARG A 544 33.74 -5.78 4.70
C ARG A 544 35.20 -5.62 5.03
N ASP A 545 35.98 -5.34 4.03
CA ASP A 545 37.39 -4.96 4.14
C ASP A 545 37.47 -3.43 4.07
N ILE A 546 38.12 -2.81 5.03
CA ILE A 546 38.16 -1.36 5.18
C ILE A 546 39.60 -0.88 5.39
N TYR A 547 39.91 0.21 4.74
CA TYR A 547 41.19 0.94 4.83
C TYR A 547 40.86 2.36 5.31
N THR A 548 41.67 2.85 6.25
CA THR A 548 41.45 4.17 6.85
C THR A 548 42.79 4.87 7.07
N ASP A 549 42.87 6.11 6.61
CA ASP A 549 44.04 6.97 6.85
C ASP A 549 43.59 8.35 7.37
N HIS A 550 44.40 8.95 8.22
CA HIS A 550 44.20 10.26 8.80
C HIS A 550 45.07 11.36 8.20
N SER A 551 45.98 10.99 7.29
CA SER A 551 46.89 11.87 6.59
C SER A 551 46.80 11.64 5.09
N GLU A 552 46.77 12.72 4.30
CA GLU A 552 46.79 12.64 2.84
C GLU A 552 48.08 11.99 2.28
N GLU A 553 49.18 12.01 3.02
CA GLU A 553 50.45 11.38 2.65
C GLU A 553 50.32 9.85 2.47
N ASN A 554 49.40 9.23 3.16
CA ASN A 554 49.16 7.79 3.08
C ASN A 554 48.05 7.44 2.07
N VAL A 555 47.56 8.42 1.31
CA VAL A 555 46.49 8.22 0.30
C VAL A 555 47.13 8.19 -1.08
N VAL A 556 47.15 7.03 -1.74
CA VAL A 556 47.74 6.84 -3.06
C VAL A 556 46.63 6.76 -4.12
N GLY A 557 46.65 7.72 -5.04
CA GLY A 557 45.64 7.77 -6.11
C GLY A 557 44.19 7.97 -5.56
N GLY A 558 44.04 8.64 -4.42
CA GLY A 558 42.74 8.84 -3.77
C GLY A 558 42.32 7.68 -2.85
N MET A 559 43.12 6.63 -2.71
CA MET A 559 42.81 5.47 -1.84
C MET A 559 43.70 5.44 -0.60
N PRO A 560 43.12 5.30 0.61
CA PRO A 560 43.83 5.02 1.84
C PRO A 560 44.50 3.64 1.74
N THR A 561 45.70 3.51 2.32
CA THR A 561 46.51 2.28 2.22
C THR A 561 46.58 1.49 3.51
N THR A 562 46.21 2.10 4.64
CA THR A 562 46.30 1.49 5.97
C THR A 562 45.03 0.65 6.28
N PRO A 563 45.14 -0.68 6.47
CA PRO A 563 44.01 -1.51 6.85
C PRO A 563 43.45 -1.11 8.21
N ASP A 564 42.15 -0.85 8.26
CA ASP A 564 41.41 -0.59 9.51
C ASP A 564 40.90 -1.92 10.10
N LEU A 565 41.81 -2.58 10.80
CA LEU A 565 41.50 -3.87 11.43
C LEU A 565 40.40 -3.75 12.49
N ALA A 566 40.17 -2.56 13.08
CA ALA A 566 39.14 -2.35 14.10
C ALA A 566 37.73 -2.37 13.51
N ASN A 567 37.58 -2.03 12.25
CA ASN A 567 36.28 -1.97 11.55
C ASN A 567 36.11 -2.99 10.43
N THR A 568 37.13 -3.79 10.14
CA THR A 568 37.03 -4.96 9.23
C THR A 568 36.07 -5.98 9.82
N MET A 569 35.18 -6.52 8.99
CA MET A 569 34.10 -7.42 9.40
C MET A 569 33.99 -8.64 8.50
N GLY A 570 33.86 -9.81 9.11
CA GLY A 570 33.42 -11.05 8.48
C GLY A 570 32.25 -11.66 9.25
N ASN A 571 31.17 -11.96 8.59
CA ASN A 571 30.02 -12.66 9.18
C ASN A 571 29.57 -13.78 8.25
N LEU A 572 29.57 -14.99 8.76
CA LEU A 572 28.95 -16.14 8.13
C LEU A 572 27.85 -16.68 9.01
N MET A 573 26.61 -16.42 8.63
CA MET A 573 25.44 -16.82 9.41
C MET A 573 24.71 -17.97 8.71
N HIS A 574 24.40 -18.99 9.47
CA HIS A 574 23.52 -20.11 9.11
C HIS A 574 22.32 -20.09 10.03
N GLN A 575 21.15 -20.12 9.45
CA GLN A 575 19.89 -20.15 10.20
C GLN A 575 18.99 -21.26 9.65
N TRP A 576 18.52 -22.10 10.56
CA TRP A 576 17.46 -23.05 10.34
C TRP A 576 16.23 -22.61 11.10
N THR A 577 15.11 -22.49 10.40
CA THR A 577 13.81 -22.18 11.01
C THR A 577 12.84 -23.29 10.67
N ASN A 578 12.24 -23.88 11.68
CA ASN A 578 11.08 -24.75 11.51
C ASN A 578 9.85 -24.00 12.05
N SER A 579 8.81 -23.87 11.24
CA SER A 579 7.56 -23.18 11.55
C SER A 579 6.39 -24.12 11.37
N PHE A 580 5.88 -24.63 12.48
CA PHE A 580 4.65 -25.41 12.52
C PHE A 580 3.45 -24.50 12.77
N SER A 581 2.39 -24.66 11.98
CA SER A 581 1.14 -23.91 12.12
C SER A 581 -0.06 -24.85 12.17
N LEU A 582 -0.92 -24.62 13.14
CA LEU A 582 -2.22 -25.27 13.29
C LEU A 582 -3.30 -24.20 13.25
N LYS A 583 -4.17 -24.24 12.26
CA LYS A 583 -5.33 -23.35 12.11
C LYS A 583 -6.58 -24.21 12.01
N SER A 584 -7.68 -23.75 12.58
CA SER A 584 -8.98 -24.38 12.40
C SER A 584 -10.01 -23.32 12.05
N THR A 585 -10.94 -23.64 11.16
CA THR A 585 -12.12 -22.80 10.89
C THR A 585 -13.36 -23.54 11.38
N ILE A 586 -14.02 -22.95 12.37
CA ILE A 586 -15.23 -23.48 13.02
C ILE A 586 -16.43 -22.60 12.64
N LYS A 587 -17.48 -23.21 12.12
CA LYS A 587 -18.72 -22.53 11.72
C LYS A 587 -19.90 -23.01 12.57
N PRO A 588 -20.11 -22.40 13.76
CA PRO A 588 -21.25 -22.77 14.60
C PRO A 588 -22.59 -22.54 13.88
N VAL A 589 -22.67 -21.40 13.16
CA VAL A 589 -23.78 -21.00 12.29
C VAL A 589 -23.22 -20.44 10.97
N LYS A 590 -24.02 -20.41 9.91
CA LYS A 590 -23.59 -19.95 8.56
C LYS A 590 -22.98 -18.54 8.56
N ALA A 591 -23.44 -17.68 9.45
CA ALA A 591 -23.03 -16.28 9.52
C ALA A 591 -21.76 -16.04 10.34
N LEU A 592 -21.34 -16.98 11.19
CA LEU A 592 -20.23 -16.81 12.13
C LEU A 592 -19.12 -17.83 11.85
N MET A 593 -17.90 -17.35 11.70
CA MET A 593 -16.68 -18.14 11.60
C MET A 593 -15.74 -17.80 12.75
N ILE A 594 -15.20 -18.81 13.38
CA ILE A 594 -14.21 -18.73 14.46
C ILE A 594 -12.96 -19.43 13.98
N MET A 595 -11.85 -18.70 13.88
CA MET A 595 -10.59 -19.19 13.31
C MET A 595 -9.45 -19.02 14.32
N PRO A 596 -9.28 -19.96 15.28
CA PRO A 596 -8.08 -20.02 16.10
C PRO A 596 -6.90 -20.51 15.26
N LYS A 597 -5.72 -19.89 15.48
CA LYS A 597 -4.46 -20.28 14.88
C LYS A 597 -3.37 -20.28 15.93
N PHE A 598 -2.49 -21.26 15.86
CA PHE A 598 -1.32 -21.38 16.72
C PHE A 598 -0.08 -21.65 15.87
N ASN A 599 0.92 -20.78 15.95
CA ASN A 599 2.21 -20.98 15.32
C ASN A 599 3.24 -21.32 16.39
N TRP A 600 4.06 -22.31 16.10
CA TRP A 600 5.24 -22.66 16.88
C TRP A 600 6.46 -22.60 15.96
N ASN A 601 7.42 -21.74 16.32
CA ASN A 601 8.63 -21.59 15.53
C ASN A 601 9.85 -21.96 16.37
N VAL A 602 10.77 -22.68 15.73
CA VAL A 602 12.07 -23.05 16.28
C VAL A 602 13.14 -22.43 15.39
N TYR A 603 13.96 -21.57 15.97
CA TYR A 603 15.08 -20.96 15.29
C TYR A 603 16.38 -21.57 15.80
N ARG A 604 17.23 -22.08 14.93
CA ARG A 604 18.58 -22.51 15.24
C ARG A 604 19.55 -21.71 14.40
N GLU A 605 20.33 -20.87 15.05
CA GLU A 605 21.21 -19.90 14.45
C GLU A 605 22.66 -20.19 14.83
N LYS A 606 23.55 -20.05 13.86
CA LYS A 606 25.00 -20.09 14.05
C LYS A 606 25.62 -18.95 13.29
N ALA A 607 26.33 -18.06 13.98
CA ALA A 607 27.13 -16.99 13.37
C ALA A 607 28.61 -17.23 13.67
N VAL A 608 29.41 -17.30 12.63
CA VAL A 608 30.88 -17.15 12.73
C VAL A 608 31.16 -15.70 12.43
N TYR A 609 31.53 -14.94 13.44
CA TYR A 609 31.57 -13.49 13.41
C TYR A 609 32.95 -12.98 13.80
N HIS A 610 33.54 -12.21 12.91
CA HIS A 610 34.75 -11.44 13.11
C HIS A 610 34.45 -9.95 12.99
N TYR A 611 34.84 -9.16 13.98
CA TYR A 611 34.75 -7.71 13.94
C TYR A 611 35.85 -7.09 14.79
N GLY A 612 36.80 -6.46 14.15
CA GLY A 612 37.97 -5.93 14.85
C GLY A 612 38.72 -7.04 15.59
N GLN A 613 38.83 -6.92 16.91
CA GLN A 613 39.43 -7.93 17.77
C GLN A 613 38.44 -9.03 18.24
N LEU A 614 37.16 -8.82 17.97
CA LEU A 614 36.14 -9.83 18.31
C LEU A 614 36.15 -10.93 17.26
N ASP A 615 36.57 -12.13 17.67
CA ASP A 615 36.46 -13.34 16.83
C ASP A 615 35.69 -14.39 17.63
N THR A 616 34.49 -14.72 17.15
CA THR A 616 33.59 -15.56 17.91
C THR A 616 32.68 -16.41 17.04
N THR A 617 32.29 -17.55 17.59
CA THR A 617 31.21 -18.36 17.02
C THR A 617 30.07 -18.40 18.00
N ALA A 618 28.97 -17.78 17.66
CA ALA A 618 27.75 -17.78 18.46
C ALA A 618 26.75 -18.81 17.91
N VAL A 619 26.15 -19.56 18.81
CA VAL A 619 25.09 -20.54 18.50
C VAL A 619 23.93 -20.28 19.43
N ARG A 620 22.72 -20.15 18.85
CA ARG A 620 21.50 -19.93 19.63
C ARG A 620 20.37 -20.80 19.09
N THR A 621 19.56 -21.33 20.01
CA THR A 621 18.27 -21.93 19.70
C THR A 621 17.19 -21.15 20.42
N SER A 622 16.17 -20.73 19.68
CA SER A 622 15.06 -19.92 20.20
C SER A 622 13.72 -20.53 19.79
N TYR A 623 12.75 -20.41 20.65
CA TYR A 623 11.38 -20.87 20.43
C TYR A 623 10.42 -19.70 20.52
N THR A 624 9.43 -19.61 19.62
CA THR A 624 8.33 -18.64 19.72
C THR A 624 6.99 -19.34 19.61
N TYR A 625 6.00 -18.81 20.32
CA TYR A 625 4.63 -19.29 20.34
C TYR A 625 3.72 -18.10 20.02
N GLU A 626 2.93 -18.21 18.96
CA GLU A 626 2.14 -17.09 18.42
C GLU A 626 0.68 -17.51 18.24
N PRO A 627 -0.10 -17.51 19.34
CA PRO A 627 -1.54 -17.73 19.23
C PRO A 627 -2.24 -16.53 18.60
N SER A 628 -3.24 -16.81 17.78
CA SER A 628 -4.13 -15.80 17.23
C SER A 628 -5.56 -16.32 17.12
N LEU A 629 -6.51 -15.41 17.11
CA LEU A 629 -7.92 -15.69 16.96
C LEU A 629 -8.54 -14.68 15.98
N PHE A 630 -9.24 -15.18 14.98
CA PHE A 630 -10.02 -14.34 14.10
C PHE A 630 -11.49 -14.78 14.14
N LEU A 631 -12.38 -13.81 14.33
CA LEU A 631 -13.83 -14.00 14.30
C LEU A 631 -14.37 -13.18 13.14
N LYS A 632 -15.12 -13.82 12.25
CA LYS A 632 -15.79 -13.17 11.12
C LYS A 632 -17.28 -13.39 11.23
N TRP A 633 -18.03 -12.30 11.30
CA TRP A 633 -19.49 -12.35 11.38
C TRP A 633 -20.10 -11.62 10.19
N LYS A 634 -20.57 -12.39 9.21
CA LYS A 634 -21.32 -11.91 8.04
C LYS A 634 -22.81 -11.80 8.39
N MET A 635 -23.24 -10.66 8.95
CA MET A 635 -24.65 -10.46 9.33
C MET A 635 -25.57 -10.34 8.11
N SER A 636 -25.05 -9.80 6.99
CA SER A 636 -25.72 -9.75 5.70
C SER A 636 -24.66 -9.51 4.60
N ARG A 637 -25.08 -9.49 3.33
CA ARG A 637 -24.21 -9.19 2.18
C ARG A 637 -23.56 -7.80 2.22
N VAL A 638 -24.21 -6.87 2.93
CA VAL A 638 -23.80 -5.46 3.04
C VAL A 638 -23.40 -5.06 4.45
N ARG A 639 -23.32 -6.02 5.38
CA ARG A 639 -22.97 -5.77 6.78
C ARG A 639 -22.14 -6.91 7.35
N ASN A 640 -20.91 -6.61 7.71
CA ASN A 640 -19.99 -7.55 8.32
C ASN A 640 -19.27 -6.94 9.53
N MET A 641 -18.76 -7.80 10.36
CA MET A 641 -17.99 -7.49 11.55
C MET A 641 -16.88 -8.50 11.71
N ASP A 642 -15.69 -8.00 11.89
CA ASP A 642 -14.49 -8.81 12.10
C ASP A 642 -13.85 -8.43 13.43
N PHE A 643 -13.38 -9.43 14.16
CA PHE A 643 -12.55 -9.26 15.35
C PHE A 643 -11.30 -10.11 15.19
N SER A 644 -10.15 -9.55 15.53
CA SER A 644 -8.90 -10.31 15.53
C SER A 644 -8.09 -10.02 16.79
N PHE A 645 -7.45 -11.06 17.30
CA PHE A 645 -6.42 -11.01 18.31
C PHE A 645 -5.20 -11.75 17.80
N ALA A 646 -4.03 -11.16 17.92
CA ALA A 646 -2.77 -11.81 17.58
C ALA A 646 -1.70 -11.50 18.63
N TYR A 647 -0.97 -12.53 19.04
CA TYR A 647 0.22 -12.40 19.88
C TYR A 647 1.45 -12.75 19.06
N HIS A 648 2.46 -11.90 19.11
CA HIS A 648 3.69 -12.04 18.35
C HIS A 648 4.92 -11.95 19.27
N THR A 649 5.96 -12.73 18.95
CA THR A 649 7.24 -12.73 19.68
C THR A 649 8.36 -12.43 18.70
N THR A 650 9.14 -11.38 18.97
CA THR A 650 10.34 -11.04 18.21
C THR A 650 11.58 -11.52 18.97
N VAL A 651 12.41 -12.32 18.30
CA VAL A 651 13.73 -12.72 18.78
C VAL A 651 14.74 -11.67 18.31
N PRO A 652 15.61 -11.13 19.19
CA PRO A 652 16.64 -10.19 18.75
C PRO A 652 17.57 -10.83 17.71
N ASP A 653 18.05 -10.03 16.76
CA ASP A 653 19.08 -10.48 15.83
C ASP A 653 20.31 -11.00 16.58
N LEU A 654 20.87 -12.14 16.14
CA LEU A 654 21.98 -12.81 16.83
C LEU A 654 23.23 -11.92 16.87
N VAL A 655 23.55 -11.20 15.80
CA VAL A 655 24.71 -10.32 15.73
C VAL A 655 24.56 -9.14 16.69
N SER A 656 23.36 -8.61 16.86
CA SER A 656 23.07 -7.52 17.81
C SER A 656 23.30 -7.94 19.28
N THR A 657 23.37 -9.25 19.55
CA THR A 657 23.70 -9.79 20.89
C THR A 657 25.21 -10.02 21.09
N LEU A 658 26.04 -9.69 20.13
CA LEU A 658 27.50 -9.79 20.25
C LEU A 658 28.09 -8.47 20.77
N ALA A 659 29.23 -8.53 21.45
CA ALA A 659 29.88 -7.38 22.02
C ALA A 659 30.79 -6.65 21.01
N TYR A 660 30.27 -6.30 19.83
CA TYR A 660 31.02 -5.54 18.82
C TYR A 660 30.96 -4.04 19.07
N ARG A 661 31.93 -3.29 18.52
CA ARG A 661 31.96 -1.83 18.51
C ARG A 661 32.31 -1.33 17.12
N ASN A 662 31.38 -0.64 16.44
CA ASN A 662 31.54 -0.09 15.10
C ASN A 662 31.84 1.41 15.19
N THR A 663 33.00 1.83 14.69
CA THR A 663 33.52 3.20 14.72
C THR A 663 33.78 3.78 13.31
N ILE A 664 33.25 3.18 12.25
CA ILE A 664 33.40 3.67 10.86
C ILE A 664 32.97 5.13 10.73
N ASN A 665 31.87 5.48 11.37
CA ASN A 665 31.46 6.87 11.52
C ASN A 665 31.87 7.35 12.92
N PRO A 666 32.89 8.19 13.05
CA PRO A 666 33.37 8.62 14.36
C PRO A 666 32.36 9.46 15.15
N LEU A 667 31.40 10.11 14.49
CA LEU A 667 30.30 10.83 15.17
C LEU A 667 29.13 9.92 15.57
N SER A 668 29.08 8.67 15.08
CA SER A 668 27.98 7.74 15.36
C SER A 668 28.51 6.32 15.54
N ILE A 669 28.78 5.96 16.77
CA ILE A 669 29.33 4.67 17.16
C ILE A 669 28.16 3.72 17.46
N SER A 670 28.21 2.49 16.98
CA SER A 670 27.21 1.47 17.35
C SER A 670 27.87 0.29 18.08
N VAL A 671 27.22 -0.18 19.14
CA VAL A 671 27.69 -1.32 19.94
C VAL A 671 26.59 -2.35 20.10
N GLY A 672 26.97 -3.63 20.13
CA GLY A 672 26.05 -4.71 20.41
C GLY A 672 25.73 -4.87 21.91
N ASN A 673 24.70 -5.68 22.22
CA ASN A 673 24.25 -5.90 23.59
C ASN A 673 23.99 -7.40 23.86
N PRO A 674 24.87 -8.10 24.57
CA PRO A 674 24.67 -9.51 24.93
C PRO A 674 23.45 -9.82 25.81
N PHE A 675 22.87 -8.79 26.43
CA PHE A 675 21.73 -8.94 27.37
C PHE A 675 20.37 -8.66 26.73
N LEU A 676 20.28 -8.63 25.38
CA LEU A 676 19.01 -8.45 24.69
C LEU A 676 18.07 -9.64 24.92
N GLY A 677 16.89 -9.33 25.46
CA GLY A 677 15.80 -10.28 25.61
C GLY A 677 14.81 -10.22 24.46
N LYS A 678 13.95 -11.23 24.39
CA LYS A 678 12.82 -11.25 23.44
C LYS A 678 11.85 -10.11 23.73
N SER A 679 11.25 -9.57 22.68
CA SER A 679 10.12 -8.65 22.78
C SER A 679 8.83 -9.36 22.38
N HIS A 680 7.71 -8.89 22.94
CA HIS A 680 6.40 -9.43 22.65
C HIS A 680 5.43 -8.31 22.34
N SER A 681 4.46 -8.59 21.49
CA SER A 681 3.34 -7.68 21.25
C SER A 681 2.03 -8.45 21.12
N HIS A 682 0.94 -7.81 21.51
CA HIS A 682 -0.37 -8.30 21.15
C HIS A 682 -1.20 -7.17 20.54
N THR A 683 -1.90 -7.52 19.49
CA THR A 683 -2.78 -6.60 18.77
C THR A 683 -4.18 -7.15 18.78
N THR A 684 -5.13 -6.31 19.17
CA THR A 684 -6.57 -6.58 19.11
C THR A 684 -7.17 -5.58 18.12
N LYS A 685 -7.86 -6.08 17.10
CA LYS A 685 -8.53 -5.24 16.11
C LYS A 685 -9.99 -5.62 15.99
N TYR A 686 -10.85 -4.63 15.91
CA TYR A 686 -12.27 -4.72 15.62
C TYR A 686 -12.58 -3.88 14.40
N SER A 687 -13.32 -4.44 13.43
CA SER A 687 -13.77 -3.75 12.23
C SER A 687 -15.26 -4.00 11.99
N TYR A 688 -15.98 -2.95 11.65
CA TYR A 688 -17.39 -3.01 11.29
C TYR A 688 -17.61 -2.28 9.96
N HIS A 689 -18.28 -2.94 9.02
CA HIS A 689 -18.58 -2.37 7.70
C HIS A 689 -20.06 -2.51 7.39
N ARG A 690 -20.63 -1.45 6.84
CA ARG A 690 -22.03 -1.43 6.40
C ARG A 690 -22.20 -0.57 5.16
N MET A 691 -22.96 -1.08 4.20
CA MET A 691 -23.38 -0.35 3.02
C MET A 691 -24.91 -0.25 2.96
N TRP A 692 -25.42 0.95 2.68
CA TRP A 692 -26.83 1.22 2.39
C TRP A 692 -26.97 1.56 0.90
N LEU A 693 -27.23 0.56 0.08
CA LEU A 693 -27.24 0.68 -1.39
C LEU A 693 -28.15 1.78 -1.92
N ARG A 694 -29.38 1.87 -1.40
CA ARG A 694 -30.34 2.91 -1.83
C ARG A 694 -29.92 4.33 -1.48
N LYS A 695 -29.31 4.50 -0.31
CA LYS A 695 -28.79 5.78 0.16
C LYS A 695 -27.40 6.09 -0.38
N GLN A 696 -26.79 5.13 -1.08
CA GLN A 696 -25.39 5.21 -1.55
C GLN A 696 -24.42 5.57 -0.42
N ILE A 697 -24.62 4.98 0.78
CA ILE A 697 -23.75 5.20 1.94
C ILE A 697 -22.90 3.97 2.15
N VAL A 698 -21.60 4.18 2.36
CA VAL A 698 -20.62 3.19 2.85
C VAL A 698 -20.05 3.72 4.16
N LEU A 699 -20.11 2.90 5.20
CA LEU A 699 -19.53 3.20 6.51
C LEU A 699 -18.59 2.07 6.92
N GLY A 700 -17.35 2.42 7.23
CA GLY A 700 -16.34 1.57 7.85
C GLY A 700 -15.93 2.14 9.20
N LEU A 701 -15.89 1.30 10.24
CA LEU A 701 -15.37 1.63 11.56
C LEU A 701 -14.28 0.65 11.92
N THR A 702 -13.16 1.13 12.41
CA THR A 702 -12.04 0.29 12.84
C THR A 702 -11.53 0.77 14.19
N VAL A 703 -11.32 -0.16 15.11
CA VAL A 703 -10.65 0.10 16.41
C VAL A 703 -9.52 -0.91 16.54
N SER A 704 -8.32 -0.42 16.80
CA SER A 704 -7.15 -1.26 17.02
C SER A 704 -6.45 -0.87 18.32
N TYR A 705 -6.07 -1.86 19.09
CA TYR A 705 -5.23 -1.71 20.28
C TYR A 705 -4.01 -2.60 20.17
N THR A 706 -2.83 -2.02 20.31
CA THR A 706 -1.57 -2.75 20.36
C THR A 706 -0.86 -2.48 21.67
N LYS A 707 -0.40 -3.55 22.33
CA LYS A 707 0.45 -3.48 23.52
C LYS A 707 1.79 -4.10 23.19
N GLU A 708 2.85 -3.37 23.47
CA GLU A 708 4.22 -3.86 23.40
C GLU A 708 4.72 -4.23 24.79
N ILE A 709 5.46 -5.33 24.90
CA ILE A 709 6.03 -5.84 26.14
C ILE A 709 7.50 -6.08 25.88
N ASN A 710 8.35 -5.40 26.64
CA ASN A 710 9.80 -5.52 26.55
C ASN A 710 10.35 -5.26 25.13
N PRO A 711 9.85 -4.21 24.37
CA PRO A 711 10.36 -3.93 23.05
C PRO A 711 11.84 -3.59 23.05
N ILE A 712 12.50 -3.87 21.92
CA ILE A 712 13.90 -3.49 21.71
C ILE A 712 13.90 -2.07 21.14
N ALA A 713 14.52 -1.13 21.86
CA ALA A 713 14.76 0.23 21.42
C ALA A 713 16.25 0.54 21.47
N THR A 714 16.66 1.62 20.85
CA THR A 714 18.06 2.06 20.87
C THR A 714 18.28 3.00 22.06
N LEU A 715 19.25 2.66 22.91
CA LEU A 715 19.83 3.59 23.86
C LEU A 715 20.82 4.47 23.12
N TYR A 716 20.67 5.79 23.24
CA TYR A 716 21.66 6.75 22.76
C TYR A 716 22.40 7.38 23.92
N ARG A 717 23.73 7.43 23.83
CA ARG A 717 24.62 8.17 24.72
C ARG A 717 25.26 9.26 23.88
N TYR A 718 25.04 10.52 24.28
CA TYR A 718 25.56 11.68 23.58
C TYR A 718 26.63 12.38 24.40
N ASN A 719 27.76 12.60 23.81
CA ASN A 719 28.83 13.40 24.42
C ASN A 719 28.76 14.85 23.95
N SER A 720 28.42 15.78 24.83
CA SER A 720 28.20 17.19 24.49
C SER A 720 29.48 17.96 24.15
N ALA A 721 30.65 17.46 24.54
CA ALA A 721 31.94 18.08 24.21
C ALA A 721 32.36 17.72 22.76
N THR A 722 32.14 16.48 22.35
CA THR A 722 32.58 15.97 21.06
C THR A 722 31.47 15.84 20.00
N GLY A 723 30.21 15.92 20.41
CA GLY A 723 29.07 15.69 19.51
C GLY A 723 28.89 14.23 19.10
N ILE A 724 29.57 13.29 19.74
CA ILE A 724 29.53 11.85 19.38
C ILE A 724 28.31 11.17 19.99
N TYR A 725 27.57 10.43 19.17
CA TYR A 725 26.52 9.52 19.60
C TYR A 725 27.06 8.08 19.69
N GLU A 726 26.83 7.43 20.81
CA GLU A 726 26.98 5.97 20.92
C GLU A 726 25.59 5.34 21.01
N SER A 727 25.28 4.42 20.12
CA SER A 727 23.99 3.71 20.04
C SER A 727 24.13 2.25 20.47
N LYS A 728 23.20 1.77 21.33
CA LYS A 728 23.16 0.41 21.83
C LYS A 728 21.72 -0.11 21.85
N PRO A 729 21.41 -1.28 21.26
CA PRO A 729 20.08 -1.85 21.39
C PRO A 729 19.82 -2.31 22.82
N MET A 730 18.67 -1.98 23.38
CA MET A 730 18.25 -2.35 24.74
C MET A 730 16.75 -2.67 24.79
N ASN A 731 16.37 -3.55 25.71
CA ASN A 731 14.96 -3.72 26.01
C ASN A 731 14.47 -2.57 26.89
N VAL A 732 13.32 -2.00 26.56
CA VAL A 732 12.71 -0.89 27.29
C VAL A 732 11.33 -1.28 27.82
N LYS A 733 10.78 -0.46 28.70
CA LYS A 733 9.39 -0.59 29.11
C LYS A 733 8.49 -0.48 27.88
N GLY A 734 7.56 -1.41 27.72
CA GLY A 734 6.64 -1.44 26.59
C GLY A 734 5.60 -0.32 26.62
N GLY A 735 5.26 0.19 25.44
CA GLY A 735 4.20 1.15 25.20
C GLY A 735 2.86 0.50 24.86
N ASP A 736 1.88 1.33 24.56
CA ASP A 736 0.60 0.93 24.01
C ASP A 736 0.10 1.97 23.01
N SER A 737 -0.68 1.52 22.04
CA SER A 737 -1.31 2.39 21.08
C SER A 737 -2.76 2.00 20.80
N TRP A 738 -3.60 3.03 20.68
CA TRP A 738 -4.98 2.95 20.24
C TRP A 738 -5.11 3.65 18.90
N LYS A 739 -5.80 3.04 17.96
CA LYS A 739 -6.16 3.65 16.70
C LYS A 739 -7.64 3.47 16.44
N PHE A 740 -8.34 4.56 16.19
CA PHE A 740 -9.74 4.61 15.81
C PHE A 740 -9.84 5.17 14.39
N GLY A 741 -10.56 4.49 13.51
CA GLY A 741 -10.76 4.91 12.12
C GLY A 741 -12.23 4.92 11.74
N VAL A 742 -12.65 5.96 11.02
CA VAL A 742 -13.98 6.08 10.40
C VAL A 742 -13.80 6.40 8.93
N ASN A 743 -14.41 5.58 8.07
CA ASN A 743 -14.51 5.84 6.64
C ASN A 743 -15.98 6.04 6.31
N TYR A 744 -16.35 7.19 5.79
CA TYR A 744 -17.72 7.51 5.39
C TYR A 744 -17.74 8.02 3.94
N ASP A 745 -18.58 7.42 3.12
CA ASP A 745 -18.79 7.83 1.73
C ASP A 745 -20.28 7.83 1.44
N GLN A 746 -20.81 8.93 0.92
CA GLN A 746 -22.23 9.11 0.61
C GLN A 746 -22.44 9.85 -0.70
N GLY A 747 -23.23 9.25 -1.59
CA GLY A 747 -23.84 9.95 -2.73
C GLY A 747 -25.11 10.68 -2.28
N ILE A 748 -25.14 11.99 -2.38
CA ILE A 748 -26.28 12.83 -1.96
C ILE A 748 -27.02 13.32 -3.22
N GLY A 749 -28.21 12.78 -3.44
CA GLY A 749 -28.97 13.07 -4.64
C GLY A 749 -28.25 12.61 -5.91
N ALA A 750 -28.33 13.42 -6.97
CA ALA A 750 -27.75 13.08 -8.27
C ALA A 750 -26.36 13.67 -8.52
N TYR A 751 -25.98 14.70 -7.77
CA TYR A 751 -24.87 15.57 -8.11
C TYR A 751 -23.82 15.70 -7.02
N PHE A 752 -24.17 15.45 -5.75
CA PHE A 752 -23.24 15.62 -4.65
C PHE A 752 -22.67 14.29 -4.18
N ARG A 753 -21.42 14.31 -3.74
CA ARG A 753 -20.76 13.22 -3.04
C ARG A 753 -19.96 13.78 -1.87
N LEU A 754 -20.09 13.14 -0.73
CA LEU A 754 -19.35 13.42 0.48
C LEU A 754 -18.48 12.21 0.81
N MET A 755 -17.19 12.41 0.96
CA MET A 755 -16.25 11.42 1.50
C MET A 755 -15.57 12.03 2.71
N ASN A 756 -15.43 11.22 3.76
CA ASN A 756 -14.65 11.60 4.93
C ASN A 756 -13.93 10.36 5.48
N LYS A 757 -12.64 10.51 5.72
CA LYS A 757 -11.82 9.54 6.43
C LYS A 757 -11.23 10.24 7.64
N LEU A 758 -11.55 9.73 8.81
CA LEU A 758 -11.01 10.21 10.08
C LEU A 758 -10.21 9.10 10.73
N SER A 759 -8.98 9.37 11.12
CA SER A 759 -8.14 8.49 11.93
C SER A 759 -7.70 9.25 13.19
N VAL A 760 -7.96 8.67 14.34
CA VAL A 760 -7.48 9.18 15.62
C VAL A 760 -6.57 8.14 16.25
N GLN A 761 -5.35 8.53 16.56
CA GLN A 761 -4.37 7.66 17.20
C GLN A 761 -3.96 8.24 18.57
N ALA A 762 -3.85 7.37 19.56
CA ALA A 762 -3.26 7.71 20.86
C ALA A 762 -2.22 6.65 21.20
N SER A 763 -0.99 7.05 21.46
CA SER A 763 0.10 6.12 21.76
C SER A 763 1.02 6.64 22.85
N GLN A 764 1.75 5.72 23.48
CA GLN A 764 2.87 6.05 24.32
C GLN A 764 4.07 5.18 23.98
N SER A 765 5.23 5.81 23.95
CA SER A 765 6.51 5.16 23.66
C SER A 765 7.58 5.59 24.67
N TYR A 766 8.60 4.77 24.78
CA TYR A 766 9.72 4.98 25.70
C TYR A 766 11.03 4.83 24.93
N GLY A 767 12.00 5.68 25.26
CA GLY A 767 13.35 5.61 24.72
C GLY A 767 14.37 6.00 25.75
N PHE A 768 15.61 5.58 25.58
CA PHE A 768 16.73 5.99 26.42
C PHE A 768 17.61 6.98 25.68
N LEU A 769 17.83 8.15 26.29
CA LEU A 769 18.83 9.08 25.84
C LEU A 769 19.57 9.64 27.06
N THR A 770 20.89 9.61 27.00
CA THR A 770 21.74 10.03 28.11
C THR A 770 22.77 11.02 27.61
N LEU A 771 22.90 12.16 28.28
CA LEU A 771 24.01 13.05 28.10
C LEU A 771 25.19 12.53 28.92
N VAL A 772 26.27 12.18 28.24
CA VAL A 772 27.50 11.71 28.89
C VAL A 772 28.35 12.94 29.24
N ASP A 773 28.69 13.11 30.54
CA ASP A 773 29.72 14.01 30.97
C ASP A 773 31.06 13.28 30.92
N ASN A 774 32.09 13.91 30.33
CA ASN A 774 33.46 13.36 30.31
C ASN A 774 34.03 13.05 31.70
N ASN A 775 33.47 13.66 32.77
CA ASN A 775 33.85 13.48 34.14
C ASN A 775 33.09 12.35 34.85
N ASP A 776 32.03 11.80 34.27
CA ASP A 776 31.26 10.68 34.82
C ASP A 776 30.89 9.64 33.75
N PRO A 777 31.81 8.67 33.47
CA PRO A 777 31.54 7.60 32.50
C PRO A 777 30.43 6.64 32.93
N ASN A 778 29.97 6.69 34.20
CA ASN A 778 28.95 5.82 34.77
C ASN A 778 27.55 6.46 34.75
N THR A 779 27.34 7.50 33.96
CA THR A 779 26.03 8.19 33.89
C THR A 779 24.92 7.16 33.56
N VAL A 780 23.93 7.07 34.47
CA VAL A 780 22.79 6.16 34.33
C VAL A 780 21.91 6.60 33.16
N PRO A 781 21.50 5.67 32.27
CA PRO A 781 20.58 5.96 31.16
C PRO A 781 19.28 6.58 31.67
N ALA A 782 18.92 7.75 31.15
CA ALA A 782 17.65 8.41 31.45
C ALA A 782 16.57 7.87 30.50
N LEU A 783 15.47 7.42 31.09
CA LEU A 783 14.28 6.97 30.35
C LEU A 783 13.42 8.18 30.00
N ASN A 784 13.16 8.39 28.72
CA ASN A 784 12.26 9.42 28.23
C ASN A 784 10.93 8.79 27.83
N HIS A 785 9.83 9.47 28.09
CA HIS A 785 8.48 9.01 27.82
C HIS A 785 7.75 10.03 26.95
N GLN A 786 7.21 9.56 25.83
CA GLN A 786 6.41 10.36 24.89
C GLN A 786 4.98 9.82 24.86
N LYS A 787 4.01 10.72 25.00
CA LYS A 787 2.58 10.46 24.72
C LYS A 787 2.18 11.24 23.48
N THR A 788 1.62 10.54 22.51
CA THR A 788 1.18 11.11 21.24
C THR A 788 -0.32 10.97 21.10
N VAL A 789 -0.97 12.05 20.67
CA VAL A 789 -2.35 12.01 20.13
C VAL A 789 -2.29 12.63 18.75
N GLY A 790 -2.69 11.84 17.74
CA GLY A 790 -2.74 12.26 16.33
C GLY A 790 -4.17 12.21 15.78
N ILE A 791 -4.50 13.17 14.94
CA ILE A 791 -5.73 13.23 14.16
C ILE A 791 -5.34 13.44 12.70
N ASP A 792 -5.75 12.50 11.86
CA ASP A 792 -5.63 12.61 10.40
C ASP A 792 -7.04 12.60 9.82
N GLU A 793 -7.39 13.61 9.04
CA GLU A 793 -8.67 13.71 8.36
C GLU A 793 -8.47 14.01 6.88
N ASP A 794 -9.21 13.25 6.06
CA ASP A 794 -9.40 13.48 4.63
C ASP A 794 -10.87 13.73 4.37
N PHE A 795 -11.25 14.94 4.08
CA PHE A 795 -12.60 15.36 3.72
C PHE A 795 -12.67 15.75 2.24
N ASP A 796 -13.71 15.33 1.55
CA ASP A 796 -14.00 15.73 0.16
C ASP A 796 -15.50 15.87 -0.03
N LEU A 797 -15.93 17.05 -0.45
CA LEU A 797 -17.31 17.34 -0.88
C LEU A 797 -17.30 17.74 -2.34
N SER A 798 -17.85 16.92 -3.20
CA SER A 798 -17.89 17.17 -4.63
C SER A 798 -19.31 17.36 -5.16
N TYR A 799 -19.43 18.32 -6.10
CA TYR A 799 -20.60 18.54 -6.95
C TYR A 799 -20.22 18.14 -8.38
N GLU A 800 -20.92 17.18 -8.96
CA GLU A 800 -20.55 16.58 -10.25
C GLU A 800 -21.70 16.58 -11.24
N THR A 801 -21.54 17.33 -12.34
CA THR A 801 -22.41 17.29 -13.52
C THR A 801 -21.61 16.84 -14.74
N ASN A 802 -22.23 16.77 -15.91
CA ASN A 802 -21.52 16.47 -17.16
C ASN A 802 -20.58 17.59 -17.60
N THR A 803 -20.92 18.84 -17.26
CA THR A 803 -20.22 20.05 -17.71
C THR A 803 -19.33 20.64 -16.62
N LEU A 804 -19.76 20.59 -15.36
CA LEU A 804 -19.08 21.21 -14.23
C LEU A 804 -18.86 20.20 -13.11
N GLN A 805 -17.63 20.13 -12.60
CA GLN A 805 -17.31 19.46 -11.35
C GLN A 805 -16.64 20.47 -10.42
N LEU A 806 -17.09 20.53 -9.18
CA LEU A 806 -16.48 21.31 -8.11
C LEU A 806 -16.17 20.38 -6.96
N SER A 807 -14.99 20.42 -6.41
CA SER A 807 -14.60 19.67 -5.22
C SER A 807 -13.98 20.60 -4.20
N LEU A 808 -14.55 20.61 -3.00
CA LEU A 808 -13.95 21.20 -1.82
C LEU A 808 -13.32 20.05 -1.04
N TYR A 809 -12.03 20.15 -0.75
CA TYR A 809 -11.34 19.14 0.02
C TYR A 809 -10.55 19.75 1.18
N ASP A 810 -10.41 18.99 2.25
CA ASP A 810 -9.59 19.31 3.40
C ASP A 810 -8.74 18.11 3.79
N ARG A 811 -7.47 18.34 4.07
CA ARG A 811 -6.51 17.34 4.53
C ARG A 811 -5.87 17.86 5.79
N LEU A 812 -6.29 17.35 6.92
CA LEU A 812 -5.82 17.76 8.23
C LEU A 812 -4.92 16.70 8.84
N GLN A 813 -3.74 17.10 9.28
CA GLN A 813 -2.86 16.31 10.13
C GLN A 813 -2.54 17.13 11.36
N TRP A 814 -3.00 16.69 12.51
CA TRP A 814 -2.70 17.33 13.78
C TRP A 814 -2.15 16.30 14.73
N ASN A 815 -0.99 16.61 15.32
CA ASN A 815 -0.35 15.77 16.31
C ASN A 815 -0.08 16.56 17.57
N ARG A 816 -0.21 15.91 18.71
CA ARG A 816 0.17 16.45 20.00
C ARG A 816 1.15 15.50 20.65
N TYR A 817 2.36 15.97 20.82
CA TYR A 817 3.43 15.27 21.52
C TYR A 817 3.59 15.84 22.91
N ARG A 818 3.56 14.96 23.92
CA ARG A 818 3.80 15.31 25.31
C ARG A 818 4.94 14.46 25.83
N TYR A 819 5.89 15.14 26.44
CA TYR A 819 7.07 14.55 27.04
C TYR A 819 7.00 14.69 28.57
N ASP A 820 7.86 13.97 29.30
CA ASP A 820 7.98 14.10 30.75
C ASP A 820 8.43 15.53 31.16
N ASP A 821 9.30 16.13 30.35
CA ASP A 821 9.60 17.57 30.45
C ASP A 821 8.63 18.35 29.52
N ALA A 822 7.77 19.16 30.16
CA ALA A 822 6.75 19.91 29.43
C ALA A 822 7.31 20.97 28.46
N SER A 823 8.59 21.38 28.60
CA SER A 823 9.25 22.33 27.70
C SER A 823 9.46 21.75 26.28
N TYR A 824 9.37 20.42 26.12
CA TYR A 824 9.49 19.73 24.86
C TYR A 824 8.13 19.44 24.19
N ASN A 825 7.01 19.80 24.83
CA ASN A 825 5.68 19.60 24.26
C ASN A 825 5.51 20.38 22.96
N MET A 826 4.92 19.75 21.95
CA MET A 826 4.67 20.35 20.64
C MET A 826 3.35 19.87 20.04
N HIS A 827 2.81 20.68 19.11
CA HIS A 827 1.49 20.46 18.53
C HIS A 827 1.50 20.74 17.02
N PRO A 828 2.38 20.07 16.21
CA PRO A 828 2.46 20.38 14.80
C PRO A 828 1.10 20.15 14.13
N LEU A 829 0.70 21.11 13.33
CA LEU A 829 -0.51 21.11 12.53
C LEU A 829 -0.15 21.35 11.07
N TYR A 830 -0.62 20.47 10.19
CA TYR A 830 -0.66 20.67 8.76
C TYR A 830 -2.11 20.58 8.29
N ASN A 831 -2.56 21.58 7.58
CA ASN A 831 -3.87 21.59 6.94
C ASN A 831 -3.73 22.02 5.48
N ARG A 832 -4.38 21.31 4.59
CA ARG A 832 -4.51 21.66 3.18
C ARG A 832 -5.99 21.75 2.82
N LEU A 833 -6.49 22.97 2.79
CA LEU A 833 -7.85 23.28 2.35
C LEU A 833 -7.83 23.76 0.89
N GLY A 834 -8.52 23.08 0.01
CA GLY A 834 -8.48 23.42 -1.41
C GLY A 834 -9.79 23.24 -2.13
N VAL A 835 -9.88 23.90 -3.29
CA VAL A 835 -10.98 23.81 -4.24
C VAL A 835 -10.42 23.44 -5.60
N THR A 836 -11.00 22.38 -6.18
CA THR A 836 -10.75 21.99 -7.58
C THR A 836 -12.02 22.24 -8.39
N ALA A 837 -11.88 22.93 -9.49
CA ALA A 837 -12.95 23.17 -10.47
C ALA A 837 -12.58 22.56 -11.82
N MET A 838 -13.44 21.72 -12.38
CA MET A 838 -13.29 21.22 -13.74
C MET A 838 -14.51 21.63 -14.58
N LEU A 839 -14.25 22.32 -15.68
CA LEU A 839 -15.25 22.76 -16.65
C LEU A 839 -15.00 22.06 -17.99
N LYS A 840 -16.01 21.35 -18.47
CA LYS A 840 -15.96 20.59 -19.72
C LYS A 840 -16.86 21.23 -20.77
N LEU A 841 -16.25 21.89 -21.74
CA LEU A 841 -16.87 22.58 -22.86
C LEU A 841 -16.27 22.03 -24.16
N GLU A 842 -16.79 20.92 -24.65
CA GLU A 842 -16.23 20.27 -25.86
C GLU A 842 -16.02 21.29 -27.00
N PRO A 843 -14.80 21.34 -27.63
CA PRO A 843 -13.67 20.41 -27.46
C PRO A 843 -12.66 20.76 -26.33
N PHE A 844 -12.99 21.67 -25.45
CA PHE A 844 -12.12 22.12 -24.36
C PHE A 844 -12.50 21.52 -23.01
N GLN A 845 -11.49 21.28 -22.19
CA GLN A 845 -11.63 20.99 -20.76
C GLN A 845 -10.66 21.88 -19.99
N VAL A 846 -11.14 22.54 -18.95
CA VAL A 846 -10.33 23.39 -18.07
C VAL A 846 -10.41 22.81 -16.66
N VAL A 847 -9.26 22.64 -16.01
CA VAL A 847 -9.17 22.23 -14.61
C VAL A 847 -8.32 23.26 -13.88
N ALA A 848 -8.85 23.82 -12.80
CA ALA A 848 -8.14 24.74 -11.93
C ALA A 848 -8.20 24.22 -10.49
N GLU A 849 -7.10 24.32 -9.78
CA GLU A 849 -6.99 24.02 -8.37
C GLU A 849 -6.34 25.18 -7.63
N VAL A 850 -6.90 25.50 -6.47
CA VAL A 850 -6.31 26.44 -5.52
C VAL A 850 -6.42 25.83 -4.14
N ALA A 851 -5.31 25.79 -3.41
CA ALA A 851 -5.24 25.24 -2.06
C ALA A 851 -4.41 26.15 -1.14
N ASP A 852 -4.88 26.31 0.09
CA ASP A 852 -4.12 26.88 1.17
C ASP A 852 -3.45 25.77 1.97
N HIS A 853 -2.13 25.78 2.02
CA HIS A 853 -1.31 24.90 2.84
C HIS A 853 -0.91 25.65 4.10
N PHE A 854 -1.59 25.40 5.18
CA PHE A 854 -1.31 25.98 6.49
C PHE A 854 -0.48 25.03 7.34
N ARG A 855 0.59 25.54 7.93
CA ARG A 855 1.42 24.80 8.90
C ARG A 855 1.66 25.66 10.14
N SER A 856 1.73 25.00 11.30
CA SER A 856 2.07 25.66 12.56
C SER A 856 2.79 24.71 13.50
N ASP A 857 3.62 25.30 14.38
CA ASP A 857 4.42 24.59 15.39
C ASP A 857 5.51 23.67 14.82
N TYR A 858 6.04 24.02 13.62
CA TYR A 858 7.25 23.44 13.06
C TYR A 858 8.47 24.23 13.53
N ALA A 859 9.64 23.55 13.69
CA ALA A 859 10.86 24.17 14.18
C ALA A 859 11.39 25.23 13.23
N THR A 860 11.39 24.90 11.94
CA THR A 860 11.82 25.81 10.89
C THR A 860 10.76 26.87 10.66
N SER A 861 11.08 28.12 10.98
CA SER A 861 10.12 29.24 10.93
C SER A 861 9.49 29.46 9.55
N GLU A 862 10.27 29.23 8.48
CA GLU A 862 9.82 29.34 7.09
C GLU A 862 8.72 28.34 6.71
N MET A 863 8.59 27.26 7.46
CA MET A 863 7.57 26.25 7.25
C MET A 863 6.22 26.66 7.81
N ASN A 864 6.18 27.54 8.81
CA ASN A 864 4.95 27.97 9.44
C ASN A 864 4.22 29.04 8.61
N GLY A 865 2.89 29.08 8.72
CA GLY A 865 2.02 30.04 8.05
C GLY A 865 1.25 29.47 6.87
N HIS A 866 0.70 30.35 6.07
CA HIS A 866 -0.15 30.06 4.92
C HIS A 866 0.65 30.11 3.61
N LYS A 867 0.49 29.10 2.76
CA LYS A 867 1.06 29.05 1.42
C LYS A 867 -0.03 28.71 0.41
N ILE A 868 -0.38 29.65 -0.46
CA ILE A 868 -1.38 29.43 -1.51
C ILE A 868 -0.70 28.78 -2.71
N ILE A 869 -1.12 27.56 -3.03
CA ILE A 869 -0.63 26.78 -4.16
C ILE A 869 -1.76 26.66 -5.17
N SER A 870 -1.45 26.80 -6.43
CA SER A 870 -2.45 26.75 -7.50
C SER A 870 -1.92 26.11 -8.76
N SER A 871 -2.80 25.42 -9.48
CA SER A 871 -2.50 24.85 -10.79
C SER A 871 -3.64 25.07 -11.78
N LEU A 872 -3.29 25.08 -13.07
CA LEU A 872 -4.22 25.25 -14.18
C LEU A 872 -3.90 24.26 -15.30
N SER A 873 -4.91 23.54 -15.77
CA SER A 873 -4.82 22.70 -16.96
C SER A 873 -5.86 23.13 -17.98
N VAL A 874 -5.46 23.24 -19.24
CA VAL A 874 -6.35 23.48 -20.38
C VAL A 874 -6.08 22.40 -21.41
N ASP A 875 -7.08 21.58 -21.68
CA ASP A 875 -7.03 20.49 -22.66
C ASP A 875 -7.87 20.87 -23.88
N TYR A 876 -7.32 20.65 -25.08
CA TYR A 876 -8.01 20.79 -26.35
C TYR A 876 -7.97 19.48 -27.12
N SER A 877 -9.14 18.88 -27.33
CA SER A 877 -9.30 17.60 -28.04
C SER A 877 -9.75 17.82 -29.49
N PHE A 878 -9.06 17.18 -30.45
CA PHE A 878 -9.34 17.32 -31.88
C PHE A 878 -9.13 15.99 -32.62
N CYS A 879 -9.30 15.95 -33.95
CA CYS A 879 -9.25 14.71 -34.75
C CYS A 879 -10.21 13.63 -34.22
N LYS A 880 -11.45 13.99 -33.85
CA LYS A 880 -12.43 13.06 -33.24
C LYS A 880 -11.91 12.44 -31.93
N ASN A 881 -11.33 13.26 -31.09
CA ASN A 881 -10.74 12.91 -29.78
C ASN A 881 -9.52 11.96 -29.86
N LYS A 882 -8.90 11.80 -31.04
CA LYS A 882 -7.65 11.04 -31.18
C LYS A 882 -6.42 11.85 -30.81
N CYS A 883 -6.47 13.14 -30.95
CA CYS A 883 -5.42 14.06 -30.63
C CYS A 883 -5.85 14.98 -29.50
N ARG A 884 -4.98 15.19 -28.54
CA ARG A 884 -5.17 16.14 -27.44
C ARG A 884 -3.93 17.00 -27.28
N LEU A 885 -4.13 18.29 -27.10
CA LEU A 885 -3.11 19.25 -26.70
C LEU A 885 -3.45 19.76 -25.32
N SER A 886 -2.55 19.59 -24.36
CA SER A 886 -2.74 19.96 -22.97
C SER A 886 -1.70 20.98 -22.56
N LEU A 887 -2.14 22.12 -22.06
CA LEU A 887 -1.30 23.10 -21.36
C LEU A 887 -1.53 22.90 -19.86
N TYR A 888 -0.48 22.67 -19.09
CA TYR A 888 -0.53 22.58 -17.64
C TYR A 888 0.46 23.53 -17.00
N ILE A 889 0.02 24.26 -16.00
CA ILE A 889 0.83 25.19 -15.21
C ILE A 889 0.72 24.73 -13.76
N ASP A 890 1.86 24.47 -13.14
CA ASP A 890 1.97 24.04 -11.75
C ASP A 890 2.49 25.16 -10.88
N ASP A 891 2.01 25.22 -9.65
CA ASP A 891 2.42 26.18 -8.61
C ASP A 891 2.60 27.60 -9.15
N ILE A 892 1.50 28.18 -9.66
CA ILE A 892 1.49 29.50 -10.35
C ILE A 892 2.16 30.59 -9.50
N PHE A 893 2.09 30.49 -8.18
CA PHE A 893 2.61 31.49 -7.25
C PHE A 893 4.03 31.16 -6.74
N ASN A 894 4.64 30.03 -7.12
CA ASN A 894 5.97 29.57 -6.69
C ASN A 894 6.10 29.52 -5.16
N LYS A 895 5.19 28.81 -4.51
CA LYS A 895 5.10 28.74 -3.03
C LYS A 895 5.23 27.35 -2.46
N ASP A 896 5.23 26.30 -3.30
CA ASP A 896 5.27 24.93 -2.82
C ASP A 896 6.67 24.55 -2.34
N ILE A 897 6.73 23.69 -1.31
CA ILE A 897 7.97 23.16 -0.72
C ILE A 897 7.67 21.74 -0.25
N TYR A 898 8.52 20.79 -0.67
CA TYR A 898 8.47 19.46 -0.11
C TYR A 898 9.13 19.43 1.26
N TYR A 899 8.41 18.89 2.24
CA TYR A 899 8.81 18.92 3.63
C TYR A 899 8.38 17.66 4.36
N ASP A 900 9.29 17.07 5.13
CA ASP A 900 9.05 15.89 5.95
C ASP A 900 9.45 16.14 7.40
N SER A 901 8.81 15.45 8.34
CA SER A 901 9.10 15.58 9.78
C SER A 901 8.86 14.29 10.54
N GLU A 902 9.73 13.97 11.48
CA GLU A 902 9.65 12.83 12.38
C GLU A 902 9.84 13.24 13.83
N TYR A 903 9.04 12.66 14.73
CA TYR A 903 9.05 12.98 16.16
C TYR A 903 9.17 11.70 16.99
N THR A 904 10.23 11.57 17.76
CA THR A 904 10.50 10.44 18.64
C THR A 904 10.48 10.86 20.11
N ALA A 905 10.65 9.90 21.04
CA ALA A 905 10.73 10.19 22.49
C ALA A 905 11.89 11.12 22.89
N PHE A 906 12.86 11.36 22.01
CA PHE A 906 14.06 12.14 22.33
C PHE A 906 14.52 13.07 21.20
N GLN A 907 13.83 13.08 20.05
CA GLN A 907 14.28 13.81 18.87
C GLN A 907 13.11 14.35 18.05
N ARG A 908 13.29 15.53 17.52
CA ARG A 908 12.49 16.14 16.45
C ARG A 908 13.41 16.29 15.23
N TYR A 909 13.01 15.71 14.14
CA TYR A 909 13.71 15.77 12.86
C TYR A 909 12.82 16.43 11.82
N GLU A 910 13.36 17.35 11.04
CA GLU A 910 12.69 18.04 9.95
C GLU A 910 13.62 18.12 8.73
N SER A 911 13.05 17.94 7.54
CA SER A 911 13.78 17.96 6.26
C SER A 911 13.00 18.72 5.21
N ALA A 912 13.68 19.60 4.50
CA ALA A 912 13.20 20.26 3.29
C ALA A 912 14.01 19.77 2.10
N GLU A 913 13.34 19.34 1.04
CA GLU A 913 14.00 18.78 -0.15
C GLU A 913 13.63 19.58 -1.40
N ASN A 914 14.58 19.71 -2.33
CA ASN A 914 14.28 20.30 -3.62
C ASN A 914 13.45 19.34 -4.48
N TYR A 915 12.51 19.89 -5.24
CA TYR A 915 11.78 19.16 -6.29
C TYR A 915 11.34 20.11 -7.40
N ILE A 916 10.94 19.56 -8.53
CA ILE A 916 10.51 20.38 -9.66
C ILE A 916 9.07 20.83 -9.44
N HIS A 917 8.90 22.09 -9.16
CA HIS A 917 7.61 22.81 -9.09
C HIS A 917 7.70 24.12 -9.87
N HIS A 918 6.63 24.90 -9.96
CA HIS A 918 6.55 26.18 -10.68
C HIS A 918 6.98 26.06 -12.14
N TYR A 919 6.24 25.30 -12.93
CA TYR A 919 6.54 25.09 -14.33
C TYR A 919 5.28 25.15 -15.20
N ALA A 920 5.48 25.39 -16.49
CA ALA A 920 4.46 25.20 -17.52
C ALA A 920 4.91 24.09 -18.48
N ASN A 921 3.98 23.23 -18.87
CA ASN A 921 4.25 22.22 -19.88
C ASN A 921 3.15 22.19 -20.95
N LEU A 922 3.56 21.84 -22.17
CA LEU A 922 2.70 21.59 -23.31
C LEU A 922 2.85 20.12 -23.71
N THR A 923 1.75 19.37 -23.62
CA THR A 923 1.73 17.94 -23.94
C THR A 923 0.85 17.67 -25.15
N PHE A 924 1.40 17.02 -26.14
CA PHE A 924 0.66 16.45 -27.25
C PHE A 924 0.46 14.95 -27.02
N THR A 925 -0.80 14.49 -27.05
CA THR A 925 -1.18 13.08 -26.93
C THR A 925 -1.86 12.61 -28.20
N TYR A 926 -1.38 11.53 -28.80
CA TYR A 926 -2.03 10.84 -29.90
C TYR A 926 -2.52 9.47 -29.46
N ARG A 927 -3.81 9.22 -29.64
CA ARG A 927 -4.47 7.95 -29.34
C ARG A 927 -4.68 7.15 -30.61
N PHE A 928 -4.13 5.94 -30.61
CA PHE A 928 -4.45 4.93 -31.62
C PHE A 928 -5.40 3.91 -30.96
N ASP A 929 -6.68 4.13 -31.13
CA ASP A 929 -7.73 3.28 -30.58
C ASP A 929 -8.29 2.34 -31.64
N ALA A 930 -8.53 1.10 -31.31
CA ALA A 930 -9.31 0.19 -32.08
C ALA A 930 -10.78 0.65 -32.01
N LYS A 931 -11.28 1.40 -33.00
CA LYS A 931 -12.72 1.59 -33.10
C LYS A 931 -13.37 0.22 -33.24
N ALA A 932 -14.39 -0.03 -32.41
CA ALA A 932 -15.31 -1.12 -32.68
C ALA A 932 -15.86 -0.88 -34.08
N ASP A 933 -15.51 -1.74 -35.04
CA ASP A 933 -16.27 -1.81 -36.30
C ASP A 933 -17.71 -2.00 -35.87
N LYS A 934 -18.54 -1.02 -36.15
CA LYS A 934 -19.99 -1.24 -36.19
C LYS A 934 -20.20 -2.34 -37.25
N LYS A 935 -20.16 -3.61 -36.80
CA LYS A 935 -20.67 -4.68 -37.62
C LYS A 935 -22.07 -4.25 -38.02
N LYS A 936 -22.25 -3.90 -39.28
CA LYS A 936 -23.57 -3.79 -39.90
C LYS A 936 -24.26 -5.09 -39.58
N ARG A 937 -25.15 -5.09 -38.60
CA ARG A 937 -26.11 -6.17 -38.44
C ARG A 937 -26.94 -6.16 -39.73
N ARG A 938 -26.64 -7.10 -40.63
CA ARG A 938 -27.56 -7.55 -41.64
C ARG A 938 -28.60 -8.41 -40.95
#